data_c1675dbff8603db4e7ed805d1dae4c70
#
_entry.id   c1675dbff8603db4e7ed805d1dae4c70
#
_cell.length_a   1.000
_cell.length_b   1.000
_cell.length_c   1.000
_cell.angle_alpha   90.00
_cell.angle_beta   90.00
_cell.angle_gamma   90.00
#
_symmetry.space_group_name_H-M   'P 1'
#
loop_
_entity.id
_entity.type
_entity.pdbx_description
1 polymer ?
#
loop_
_entity_poly.entity_id
_entity_poly.type
_entity_poly.pdbx_seq_one_letter_code
_entity_poly.pdbx_strand_id
1 'polypeptide(L)'
;HSGGETRRLPAFAGLGKILLPLPEVGPLGGSLTMLEAIVAESVALPGPRDGQFMVVTGDAVVPLRSTANVHPERAGITGVAQRATLERGGRHGVYVADEAGRLLDMLQKPGPEEVRRAGGILSGVGDEGGEELLVDTGVLSFDPDSIARWLEAAGVDSDATGPRVGPGLLAAIHAGETGSVELYHELLKAVPPSVPDADFDVLIEDAMHPARAAKLRDWRSRVIGMPFHVDVADSDPFLHPGTTSEFIDLVSASVDATGPVRLDSEGVEIIAARDSVVEASTFEDADVTLRGRNLVSGIPAVRDLEMDVPGGGCVFLIPVKDQGRSRWIAIAHHEHDDFKTRILDQGTFGGRPMMHPSVRHRLESVSGRTLEIEHTLREVPLWSVGTAAASLRHAMAVLRGDAVGRGGRISFADALGMLDPDRLLDHRDRLRADAVERSAISILRDRDDLSADALASLVTPRQAGRIADAIERSVSDHAEDPFSARLAAAGQRFAARAGRGSSDRGMRRALEIVGRSVSGPVEPSSDASTAIVLRDQAVWAASPVRIDFAGGWSDTPPICSDLGGTVVNAAVLLHGKQPIQAMAKIVDEPVINVHSVDLGRSRTFTTTRSLLAPADPSDWTTLPRVALQLAGIVPADPRASLRRRLERLGGGIVLTLYSAVPKGSGLGTSSILGATVLACLRRLVDPLDDPAWVVERTSLLEQMMTTRGGWQDQVGGVYGGVKITRTSPGPVQRPRVEPLVPPSGFLEAIEARSVLVYSGEKRLARDILEKVLGRYLAREPQALRIVDRLKRGAEAMAMAIRDGDADRFCDGVAEYWALKRAFDPAATNDRVEAIAAAHAGDVAAWELPGAGGGGFVLMLARDEAAAKRIRDRVDRNPANELVRRFPLEIDREGLRVTVL
;
A
#
# COMPACT_ATOMS: atom_id res chain seq x y z
N HIS A 1 5.86 16.92 -18.65
CA HIS A 1 6.28 18.31 -18.95
C HIS A 1 6.91 18.91 -17.72
N SER A 2 8.24 18.85 -17.62
CA SER A 2 9.00 19.41 -16.50
C SER A 2 9.33 20.86 -16.79
N GLY A 3 8.41 21.81 -16.67
CA GLY A 3 8.54 23.23 -16.97
C GLY A 3 9.96 23.80 -16.92
N GLY A 4 10.25 24.83 -17.69
CA GLY A 4 11.56 25.40 -17.95
C GLY A 4 12.44 25.80 -16.76
N GLU A 5 13.53 26.55 -16.98
CA GLU A 5 14.45 27.00 -15.93
C GLU A 5 13.73 27.63 -14.73
N THR A 6 14.02 27.15 -13.53
CA THR A 6 13.39 27.58 -12.28
C THR A 6 13.97 28.93 -11.79
N ARG A 7 13.86 29.97 -12.61
CA ARG A 7 14.53 31.30 -12.38
C ARG A 7 13.95 32.05 -11.17
N ARG A 8 12.70 31.77 -10.79
CA ARG A 8 12.04 32.42 -9.63
C ARG A 8 12.20 31.62 -8.34
N LEU A 9 12.75 30.42 -8.44
CA LEU A 9 13.05 29.54 -7.33
C LEU A 9 14.49 29.01 -7.50
N PRO A 10 15.49 29.88 -7.38
CA PRO A 10 16.87 29.62 -7.83
C PRO A 10 17.55 28.47 -7.06
N ALA A 11 17.19 28.21 -5.81
CA ALA A 11 17.72 27.10 -5.02
C ALA A 11 17.52 25.72 -5.70
N PHE A 12 16.51 25.59 -6.53
CA PHE A 12 16.16 24.35 -7.22
C PHE A 12 16.38 24.42 -8.74
N ALA A 13 17.03 25.46 -9.23
CA ALA A 13 17.28 25.62 -10.68
C ALA A 13 18.12 24.48 -11.27
N GLY A 14 19.02 23.90 -10.48
CA GLY A 14 19.84 22.75 -10.90
C GLY A 14 19.11 21.42 -10.90
N LEU A 15 17.96 21.33 -10.22
CA LEU A 15 17.13 20.11 -10.11
C LEU A 15 15.93 20.13 -11.06
N GLY A 16 15.42 21.32 -11.34
CA GLY A 16 14.12 21.55 -11.96
C GLY A 16 12.96 21.39 -10.95
N LYS A 17 11.81 21.97 -11.27
CA LYS A 17 10.63 22.00 -10.39
C LYS A 17 10.12 20.59 -10.03
N ILE A 18 10.26 19.62 -10.91
CA ILE A 18 9.76 18.26 -10.74
C ILE A 18 10.43 17.51 -9.56
N LEU A 19 11.64 17.89 -9.18
CA LEU A 19 12.37 17.35 -8.03
C LEU A 19 12.31 18.26 -6.81
N LEU A 20 11.41 19.22 -6.77
CA LEU A 20 11.17 20.09 -5.63
C LEU A 20 10.69 19.26 -4.44
N PRO A 21 11.31 19.36 -3.26
CA PRO A 21 10.85 18.64 -2.08
C PRO A 21 9.58 19.29 -1.51
N LEU A 22 8.59 18.47 -1.22
CA LEU A 22 7.35 18.90 -0.56
C LEU A 22 7.42 18.59 0.94
N PRO A 23 6.69 19.36 1.77
CA PRO A 23 6.72 19.18 3.22
C PRO A 23 6.03 17.90 3.69
N GLU A 24 5.26 17.24 2.82
CA GLU A 24 4.67 15.97 3.11
C GLU A 24 5.75 14.93 3.32
N VAL A 25 5.70 14.28 4.47
CA VAL A 25 6.53 13.12 4.72
C VAL A 25 6.06 12.04 3.77
N GLY A 26 6.89 11.70 2.82
CA GLY A 26 6.63 10.59 1.92
C GLY A 26 6.36 9.32 2.74
N PRO A 27 5.71 8.32 2.15
CA PRO A 27 5.48 7.05 2.80
C PRO A 27 6.76 6.46 3.42
N LEU A 28 7.91 7.03 3.16
CA LEU A 28 9.23 6.52 3.43
C LEU A 28 10.06 7.40 4.38
N GLY A 29 9.45 8.45 4.95
CA GLY A 29 10.07 9.29 5.98
C GLY A 29 11.02 10.38 5.48
N GLY A 30 11.24 10.47 4.18
CA GLY A 30 11.87 11.63 3.53
C GLY A 30 10.81 12.57 2.97
N SER A 31 11.19 13.78 2.57
CA SER A 31 10.30 14.69 1.84
C SER A 31 9.87 14.04 0.51
N LEU A 32 8.59 14.17 0.16
CA LEU A 32 8.15 13.81 -1.19
C LEU A 32 8.73 14.79 -2.19
N THR A 33 9.22 14.30 -3.31
CA THR A 33 9.43 15.18 -4.46
C THR A 33 8.10 15.48 -5.15
N MET A 34 8.02 16.61 -5.83
CA MET A 34 6.86 16.95 -6.65
C MET A 34 6.51 15.84 -7.65
N LEU A 35 7.52 15.19 -8.25
CA LEU A 35 7.33 14.04 -9.12
C LEU A 35 6.60 12.88 -8.42
N GLU A 36 7.04 12.53 -7.22
CA GLU A 36 6.43 11.44 -6.46
C GLU A 36 4.99 11.75 -6.07
N ALA A 37 4.71 12.99 -5.67
CA ALA A 37 3.36 13.44 -5.36
C ALA A 37 2.47 13.41 -6.62
N ILE A 38 2.96 13.92 -7.75
CA ILE A 38 2.25 13.87 -9.04
C ILE A 38 1.94 12.44 -9.45
N VAL A 39 2.91 11.52 -9.33
CA VAL A 39 2.71 10.11 -9.66
C VAL A 39 1.69 9.47 -8.71
N ALA A 40 1.77 9.75 -7.41
CA ALA A 40 0.83 9.22 -6.42
C ALA A 40 -0.61 9.65 -6.73
N GLU A 41 -0.85 10.92 -6.99
CA GLU A 41 -2.17 11.45 -7.37
C GLU A 41 -2.65 10.89 -8.71
N SER A 42 -1.75 10.75 -9.69
CA SER A 42 -2.10 10.21 -11.01
C SER A 42 -2.52 8.74 -10.94
N VAL A 43 -1.89 7.95 -10.08
CA VAL A 43 -2.25 6.54 -9.85
C VAL A 43 -3.58 6.39 -9.10
N ALA A 44 -4.00 7.40 -8.34
CA ALA A 44 -5.28 7.42 -7.66
C ALA A 44 -6.47 7.66 -8.61
N LEU A 45 -6.23 8.14 -9.83
CA LEU A 45 -7.27 8.28 -10.86
C LEU A 45 -7.85 6.91 -11.25
N PRO A 46 -9.13 6.83 -11.64
CA PRO A 46 -9.74 5.58 -12.13
C PRO A 46 -8.87 4.94 -13.21
N GLY A 47 -8.70 3.62 -13.13
CA GLY A 47 -7.76 2.89 -13.98
C GLY A 47 -7.99 3.17 -15.47
N PRO A 48 -6.97 3.61 -16.21
CA PRO A 48 -7.07 3.87 -17.64
C PRO A 48 -7.29 2.54 -18.41
N ARG A 49 -7.88 2.66 -19.59
CA ARG A 49 -7.92 1.55 -20.55
C ARG A 49 -6.52 1.25 -21.08
N ASP A 50 -6.29 0.02 -21.51
CA ASP A 50 -5.04 -0.34 -22.19
C ASP A 50 -4.76 0.61 -23.38
N GLY A 51 -3.56 1.18 -23.41
CA GLY A 51 -3.14 2.12 -24.46
C GLY A 51 -3.56 3.58 -24.23
N GLN A 52 -4.17 3.91 -23.11
CA GLN A 52 -4.49 5.29 -22.74
C GLN A 52 -3.22 6.08 -22.39
N PHE A 53 -3.16 7.32 -22.81
CA PHE A 53 -2.01 8.19 -22.60
C PHE A 53 -2.38 9.39 -21.72
N MET A 54 -1.61 9.61 -20.67
CA MET A 54 -1.81 10.75 -19.77
C MET A 54 -0.66 11.74 -19.86
N VAL A 55 -0.99 13.02 -19.91
CA VAL A 55 -0.06 14.13 -19.74
C VAL A 55 -0.36 14.80 -18.41
N VAL A 56 0.66 14.92 -17.57
CA VAL A 56 0.55 15.58 -16.26
C VAL A 56 1.61 16.68 -16.19
N THR A 57 1.23 17.86 -15.70
CA THR A 57 2.20 18.94 -15.53
C THR A 57 3.22 18.58 -14.45
N GLY A 58 4.49 18.93 -14.67
CA GLY A 58 5.59 18.67 -13.74
C GLY A 58 5.84 19.77 -12.71
N ASP A 59 5.00 20.80 -12.64
CA ASP A 59 5.19 21.97 -11.78
C ASP A 59 3.99 22.27 -10.86
N ALA A 60 3.00 21.39 -10.84
CA ALA A 60 1.86 21.49 -9.92
C ALA A 60 1.42 20.11 -9.43
N VAL A 61 0.97 20.02 -8.19
CA VAL A 61 0.32 18.83 -7.61
C VAL A 61 -1.15 19.15 -7.39
N VAL A 62 -2.02 18.26 -7.81
CA VAL A 62 -3.47 18.35 -7.65
C VAL A 62 -3.91 17.35 -6.59
N PRO A 63 -4.09 17.75 -5.31
CA PRO A 63 -4.55 16.85 -4.26
C PRO A 63 -6.02 16.49 -4.48
N LEU A 64 -6.29 15.25 -4.90
CA LEU A 64 -7.63 14.76 -5.20
C LEU A 64 -8.31 14.24 -3.93
N ARG A 65 -9.44 14.86 -3.53
CA ARG A 65 -10.30 14.34 -2.46
C ARG A 65 -11.17 13.20 -2.93
N SER A 66 -11.62 13.26 -4.16
CA SER A 66 -12.45 12.26 -4.80
C SER A 66 -12.22 12.24 -6.31
N THR A 67 -12.17 11.05 -6.87
CA THR A 67 -12.05 10.81 -8.31
C THR A 67 -13.39 10.44 -8.96
N ALA A 68 -14.50 10.50 -8.21
CA ALA A 68 -15.82 10.03 -8.67
C ALA A 68 -16.34 10.74 -9.94
N ASN A 69 -15.91 12.01 -10.15
CA ASN A 69 -16.32 12.82 -11.30
C ASN A 69 -15.23 12.92 -12.37
N VAL A 70 -14.17 12.12 -12.29
CA VAL A 70 -13.08 12.12 -13.26
C VAL A 70 -13.11 10.82 -14.04
N HIS A 71 -13.28 10.92 -15.34
CA HIS A 71 -13.51 9.80 -16.25
C HIS A 71 -12.44 9.72 -17.34
N PRO A 72 -11.18 9.46 -17.00
CA PRO A 72 -10.08 9.42 -17.97
C PRO A 72 -10.27 8.36 -19.05
N GLU A 73 -11.13 7.36 -18.81
CA GLU A 73 -11.45 6.28 -19.73
C GLU A 73 -12.39 6.68 -20.88
N ARG A 74 -12.92 7.92 -20.91
CA ARG A 74 -13.79 8.39 -21.99
C ARG A 74 -13.08 8.38 -23.34
N ALA A 75 -13.88 8.22 -24.41
CA ALA A 75 -13.39 8.41 -25.76
C ALA A 75 -13.06 9.88 -26.00
N GLY A 76 -11.91 10.14 -26.62
CA GLY A 76 -11.45 11.51 -26.86
C GLY A 76 -10.34 11.98 -25.92
N ILE A 77 -10.28 13.27 -25.74
CA ILE A 77 -9.39 13.96 -24.80
C ILE A 77 -10.21 14.30 -23.55
N THR A 78 -9.69 14.04 -22.37
CA THR A 78 -10.28 14.49 -21.12
C THR A 78 -9.30 15.42 -20.40
N GLY A 79 -9.70 16.68 -20.17
CA GLY A 79 -8.97 17.63 -19.32
C GLY A 79 -9.56 17.62 -17.92
N VAL A 80 -8.71 17.61 -16.90
CA VAL A 80 -9.16 17.72 -15.51
C VAL A 80 -9.11 19.18 -15.09
N ALA A 81 -10.23 19.68 -14.62
CA ALA A 81 -10.40 21.06 -14.16
C ALA A 81 -10.66 21.11 -12.65
N GLN A 82 -10.35 22.26 -12.06
CA GLN A 82 -10.72 22.64 -10.70
C GLN A 82 -11.55 23.92 -10.72
N ARG A 83 -12.55 24.02 -9.84
CA ARG A 83 -13.27 25.29 -9.61
C ARG A 83 -12.36 26.28 -8.89
N ALA A 84 -12.35 27.51 -9.32
CA ALA A 84 -11.55 28.57 -8.72
C ALA A 84 -12.19 29.95 -8.93
N THR A 85 -11.75 30.93 -8.14
CA THR A 85 -12.15 32.34 -8.31
C THR A 85 -11.54 32.97 -9.55
N LEU A 86 -12.15 34.06 -10.05
CA LEU A 86 -11.63 34.82 -11.19
C LEU A 86 -10.18 35.28 -11.00
N GLU A 87 -9.82 35.71 -9.79
CA GLU A 87 -8.45 36.16 -9.50
C GLU A 87 -7.44 35.03 -9.72
N ARG A 88 -7.78 33.82 -9.27
CA ARG A 88 -6.92 32.66 -9.46
C ARG A 88 -6.86 32.23 -10.93
N GLY A 89 -7.99 32.27 -11.64
CA GLY A 89 -8.06 31.97 -13.07
C GLY A 89 -7.16 32.83 -13.94
N GLY A 90 -7.02 34.12 -13.60
CA GLY A 90 -6.11 35.03 -14.31
C GLY A 90 -4.63 34.67 -14.27
N ARG A 91 -4.23 33.71 -13.44
CA ARG A 91 -2.84 33.24 -13.30
C ARG A 91 -2.58 31.92 -14.04
N HIS A 92 -3.63 31.22 -14.47
CA HIS A 92 -3.59 29.86 -15.01
C HIS A 92 -4.32 29.72 -16.33
N GLY A 93 -4.32 28.53 -16.90
CA GLY A 93 -5.20 28.16 -18.00
C GLY A 93 -6.65 28.03 -17.51
N VAL A 94 -7.61 28.39 -18.32
CA VAL A 94 -9.03 28.34 -18.01
C VAL A 94 -9.77 27.60 -19.12
N TYR A 95 -10.49 26.54 -18.76
CA TYR A 95 -11.39 25.83 -19.67
C TYR A 95 -12.74 26.56 -19.75
N VAL A 96 -13.22 26.74 -20.96
CA VAL A 96 -14.60 27.14 -21.24
C VAL A 96 -15.32 25.89 -21.78
N ALA A 97 -16.31 25.40 -21.05
CA ALA A 97 -17.03 24.16 -21.40
C ALA A 97 -18.55 24.38 -21.39
N ASP A 98 -19.26 23.56 -22.17
CA ASP A 98 -20.73 23.56 -22.16
C ASP A 98 -21.28 22.79 -20.94
N GLU A 99 -22.61 22.76 -20.78
CA GLU A 99 -23.30 22.05 -19.69
C GLU A 99 -23.04 20.53 -19.70
N ALA A 100 -22.66 19.97 -20.84
CA ALA A 100 -22.31 18.56 -20.99
C ALA A 100 -20.81 18.27 -20.74
N GLY A 101 -20.03 19.29 -20.33
CA GLY A 101 -18.61 19.20 -20.09
C GLY A 101 -17.76 19.16 -21.37
N ARG A 102 -18.31 19.51 -22.55
CA ARG A 102 -17.51 19.58 -23.77
C ARG A 102 -16.73 20.88 -23.86
N LEU A 103 -15.47 20.81 -24.22
CA LEU A 103 -14.62 21.98 -24.36
C LEU A 103 -15.11 22.88 -25.52
N LEU A 104 -15.31 24.15 -25.21
CA LEU A 104 -15.64 25.22 -26.17
C LEU A 104 -14.45 26.11 -26.48
N ASP A 105 -13.63 26.41 -25.50
CA ASP A 105 -12.40 27.20 -25.67
C ASP A 105 -11.42 26.93 -24.51
N MET A 106 -10.17 27.28 -24.75
CA MET A 106 -9.07 27.27 -23.79
C MET A 106 -8.42 28.66 -23.73
N LEU A 107 -8.46 29.27 -22.56
CA LEU A 107 -7.89 30.60 -22.34
C LEU A 107 -6.62 30.52 -21.52
N GLN A 108 -5.60 31.30 -21.86
CA GLN A 108 -4.33 31.33 -21.13
C GLN A 108 -4.15 32.63 -20.36
N LYS A 109 -4.17 32.54 -19.01
CA LYS A 109 -4.03 33.69 -18.11
C LYS A 109 -4.98 34.85 -18.50
N PRO A 110 -6.27 34.55 -18.67
CA PRO A 110 -7.22 35.54 -19.20
C PRO A 110 -7.51 36.64 -18.19
N GLY A 111 -7.77 37.83 -18.68
CA GLY A 111 -8.40 38.87 -17.86
C GLY A 111 -9.87 38.52 -17.55
N PRO A 112 -10.46 39.10 -16.47
CA PRO A 112 -11.87 38.86 -16.10
C PRO A 112 -12.88 39.09 -17.22
N GLU A 113 -12.70 40.16 -18.03
CA GLU A 113 -13.55 40.50 -19.16
C GLU A 113 -13.43 39.50 -20.33
N GLU A 114 -12.27 38.91 -20.51
CA GLU A 114 -12.04 37.87 -21.52
C GLU A 114 -12.78 36.59 -21.14
N VAL A 115 -12.72 36.18 -19.86
CA VAL A 115 -13.44 35.01 -19.34
C VAL A 115 -14.97 35.21 -19.52
N ARG A 116 -15.50 36.42 -19.17
CA ARG A 116 -16.91 36.70 -19.32
C ARG A 116 -17.36 36.68 -20.78
N ARG A 117 -16.53 37.25 -21.68
CA ARG A 117 -16.84 37.26 -23.12
C ARG A 117 -16.85 35.85 -23.71
N ALA A 118 -15.95 34.98 -23.25
CA ALA A 118 -15.90 33.60 -23.69
C ALA A 118 -16.98 32.71 -23.07
N GLY A 119 -17.73 33.19 -22.09
CA GLY A 119 -18.75 32.39 -21.38
C GLY A 119 -18.20 31.43 -20.36
N GLY A 120 -16.97 31.66 -19.86
CA GLY A 120 -16.26 30.78 -18.93
C GLY A 120 -16.66 30.97 -17.45
N ILE A 121 -17.65 31.80 -17.15
CA ILE A 121 -18.15 32.00 -15.78
C ILE A 121 -19.21 30.97 -15.44
N LEU A 122 -19.02 30.30 -14.30
CA LEU A 122 -19.99 29.41 -13.70
C LEU A 122 -20.90 30.20 -12.77
N SER A 123 -22.18 30.40 -13.15
CA SER A 123 -23.13 31.14 -12.35
C SER A 123 -23.77 30.28 -11.26
N GLY A 124 -23.72 30.70 -10.01
CA GLY A 124 -24.64 30.25 -8.96
C GLY A 124 -24.20 29.04 -8.11
N VAL A 125 -22.90 28.76 -7.98
CA VAL A 125 -22.43 27.62 -7.19
C VAL A 125 -21.26 28.03 -6.28
N GLY A 126 -21.53 28.74 -5.23
CA GLY A 126 -20.57 29.04 -4.18
C GLY A 126 -21.30 29.50 -2.93
N ASP A 127 -20.87 29.13 -1.74
CA ASP A 127 -21.47 29.51 -0.46
C ASP A 127 -21.53 31.04 -0.21
N GLU A 128 -20.81 31.84 -1.03
CA GLU A 128 -20.72 33.29 -0.92
C GLU A 128 -21.20 34.05 -2.20
N GLY A 129 -21.76 33.35 -3.20
CA GLY A 129 -22.29 34.00 -4.41
C GLY A 129 -21.24 34.63 -5.35
N GLY A 130 -19.99 34.17 -5.31
CA GLY A 130 -18.88 34.63 -6.16
C GLY A 130 -18.90 34.02 -7.56
N GLU A 131 -18.29 34.72 -8.54
CA GLU A 131 -18.05 34.21 -9.89
C GLU A 131 -16.92 33.17 -9.83
N GLU A 132 -17.19 31.93 -10.27
CA GLU A 132 -16.22 30.84 -10.39
C GLU A 132 -15.95 30.52 -11.86
N LEU A 133 -14.83 29.84 -12.09
CA LEU A 133 -14.42 29.35 -13.41
C LEU A 133 -13.69 28.00 -13.27
N LEU A 134 -13.43 27.34 -14.41
CA LEU A 134 -12.73 26.07 -14.49
C LEU A 134 -11.23 26.28 -14.81
N VAL A 135 -10.39 26.16 -13.79
CA VAL A 135 -8.94 26.26 -13.96
C VAL A 135 -8.40 24.91 -14.42
N ASP A 136 -7.54 24.94 -15.43
CA ASP A 136 -6.77 23.79 -15.88
C ASP A 136 -5.79 23.33 -14.79
N THR A 137 -5.85 22.06 -14.45
CA THR A 137 -4.92 21.44 -13.48
C THR A 137 -3.65 20.92 -14.12
N GLY A 138 -3.55 20.95 -15.45
CA GLY A 138 -2.45 20.36 -16.18
C GLY A 138 -2.50 18.84 -16.31
N VAL A 139 -3.64 18.23 -16.04
CA VAL A 139 -3.88 16.78 -16.21
C VAL A 139 -4.76 16.57 -17.44
N LEU A 140 -4.23 15.84 -18.41
CA LEU A 140 -4.91 15.47 -19.65
C LEU A 140 -4.85 13.98 -19.86
N SER A 141 -5.93 13.37 -20.31
CA SER A 141 -5.99 11.98 -20.74
C SER A 141 -6.43 11.88 -22.18
N PHE A 142 -5.80 10.99 -22.95
CA PHE A 142 -6.11 10.71 -24.35
C PHE A 142 -6.45 9.23 -24.47
N ASP A 143 -7.54 8.91 -25.11
CA ASP A 143 -7.79 7.55 -25.51
C ASP A 143 -6.84 7.10 -26.64
N PRO A 144 -6.71 5.78 -26.92
CA PRO A 144 -5.75 5.27 -27.91
C PRO A 144 -5.92 5.87 -29.31
N ASP A 145 -7.16 6.10 -29.75
CA ASP A 145 -7.44 6.66 -31.09
C ASP A 145 -7.11 8.14 -31.15
N SER A 146 -7.40 8.87 -30.08
CA SER A 146 -7.10 10.29 -29.99
C SER A 146 -5.60 10.57 -29.91
N ILE A 147 -4.83 9.79 -29.14
CA ILE A 147 -3.37 9.99 -29.11
C ILE A 147 -2.73 9.57 -30.43
N ALA A 148 -3.23 8.53 -31.10
CA ALA A 148 -2.75 8.15 -32.41
C ALA A 148 -2.95 9.26 -33.43
N ARG A 149 -4.18 9.84 -33.49
CA ARG A 149 -4.50 10.99 -34.36
C ARG A 149 -3.69 12.23 -34.03
N TRP A 150 -3.44 12.47 -32.73
CA TRP A 150 -2.61 13.59 -32.26
C TRP A 150 -1.16 13.45 -32.74
N LEU A 151 -0.58 12.27 -32.61
CA LEU A 151 0.80 11.99 -33.05
C LEU A 151 0.91 12.06 -34.58
N GLU A 152 -0.05 11.52 -35.31
CA GLU A 152 -0.10 11.63 -36.78
C GLU A 152 -0.18 13.09 -37.24
N ALA A 153 -1.02 13.90 -36.58
CA ALA A 153 -1.13 15.33 -36.88
C ALA A 153 0.19 16.07 -36.60
N ALA A 154 0.95 15.64 -35.58
CA ALA A 154 2.28 16.18 -35.29
C ALA A 154 3.36 15.75 -36.30
N GLY A 155 3.06 14.80 -37.18
CA GLY A 155 4.02 14.23 -38.15
C GLY A 155 4.80 13.04 -37.57
N VAL A 156 4.21 12.31 -36.62
CA VAL A 156 4.79 11.08 -36.08
C VAL A 156 4.08 9.88 -36.68
N ASP A 157 4.80 9.10 -37.47
CA ASP A 157 4.33 7.82 -38.02
C ASP A 157 4.88 6.67 -37.16
N SER A 158 4.16 5.56 -37.11
CA SER A 158 4.62 4.33 -36.45
C SER A 158 4.65 3.16 -37.41
N ASP A 159 5.76 2.44 -37.41
CA ASP A 159 5.90 1.17 -38.13
C ASP A 159 6.31 0.04 -37.17
N ALA A 160 6.56 -1.15 -37.72
CA ALA A 160 6.98 -2.31 -36.92
C ALA A 160 8.31 -2.11 -36.13
N THR A 161 9.06 -1.03 -36.43
CA THR A 161 10.34 -0.69 -35.75
C THR A 161 10.18 0.40 -34.69
N GLY A 162 8.98 0.99 -34.56
CA GLY A 162 8.65 2.03 -33.58
C GLY A 162 8.25 3.37 -34.22
N PRO A 163 8.03 4.42 -33.38
CA PRO A 163 7.63 5.74 -33.84
C PRO A 163 8.77 6.44 -34.59
N ARG A 164 8.44 7.14 -35.68
CA ARG A 164 9.36 7.95 -36.48
C ARG A 164 8.80 9.34 -36.70
N VAL A 165 9.65 10.34 -36.58
CA VAL A 165 9.29 11.71 -36.89
C VAL A 165 9.48 11.96 -38.39
N GLY A 166 8.33 12.10 -39.07
CA GLY A 166 8.25 12.51 -40.46
C GLY A 166 8.14 14.03 -40.60
N PRO A 167 8.01 14.56 -41.84
CA PRO A 167 7.78 15.96 -42.08
C PRO A 167 6.43 16.41 -41.49
N GLY A 168 6.45 17.35 -40.54
CA GLY A 168 5.25 17.84 -39.87
C GLY A 168 5.58 18.93 -38.84
N LEU A 169 4.62 19.19 -37.93
CA LEU A 169 4.77 20.19 -36.89
C LEU A 169 5.97 19.91 -35.97
N LEU A 170 6.10 18.65 -35.53
CA LEU A 170 7.17 18.26 -34.60
C LEU A 170 8.56 18.45 -35.21
N ALA A 171 8.73 18.08 -36.48
CA ALA A 171 9.97 18.31 -37.19
C ALA A 171 10.30 19.81 -37.35
N ALA A 172 9.29 20.63 -37.62
CA ALA A 172 9.46 22.08 -37.75
C ALA A 172 9.80 22.77 -36.40
N ILE A 173 9.20 22.28 -35.31
CA ILE A 173 9.57 22.72 -33.95
C ILE A 173 11.05 22.39 -33.67
N HIS A 174 11.45 21.17 -33.99
CA HIS A 174 12.82 20.70 -33.75
C HIS A 174 13.84 21.44 -34.60
N ALA A 175 13.46 21.84 -35.82
CA ALA A 175 14.29 22.64 -36.70
C ALA A 175 14.32 24.14 -36.34
N GLY A 176 13.52 24.58 -35.33
CA GLY A 176 13.42 25.99 -34.95
C GLY A 176 12.62 26.86 -35.92
N GLU A 177 11.88 26.27 -36.87
CA GLU A 177 11.10 26.97 -37.89
C GLU A 177 9.85 27.61 -37.36
N THR A 178 9.32 27.15 -36.23
CA THR A 178 8.05 27.63 -35.62
C THR A 178 8.23 28.46 -34.37
N GLY A 179 9.47 28.57 -33.86
CA GLY A 179 9.69 29.04 -32.50
C GLY A 179 9.09 28.09 -31.46
N SER A 180 8.84 28.57 -30.23
CA SER A 180 8.20 27.77 -29.20
C SER A 180 6.71 27.59 -29.52
N VAL A 181 6.22 26.36 -29.40
CA VAL A 181 4.78 26.01 -29.50
C VAL A 181 4.37 25.43 -28.16
N GLU A 182 3.32 25.94 -27.56
CA GLU A 182 2.83 25.53 -26.24
C GLU A 182 1.62 24.60 -26.35
N LEU A 183 1.61 23.55 -25.53
CA LEU A 183 0.53 22.58 -25.52
C LEU A 183 -0.82 23.22 -25.21
N TYR A 184 -0.89 24.01 -24.16
CA TYR A 184 -2.13 24.58 -23.65
C TYR A 184 -2.61 25.83 -24.42
N HIS A 185 -1.71 26.53 -25.08
CA HIS A 185 -2.03 27.80 -25.75
C HIS A 185 -2.42 27.57 -27.22
N GLU A 186 -1.58 26.86 -27.99
CA GLU A 186 -1.86 26.66 -29.41
C GLU A 186 -2.47 25.30 -29.73
N LEU A 187 -1.90 24.21 -29.14
CA LEU A 187 -2.25 22.87 -29.59
C LEU A 187 -3.65 22.46 -29.10
N LEU A 188 -4.01 22.70 -27.84
CA LEU A 188 -5.33 22.37 -27.32
C LEU A 188 -6.41 23.32 -27.83
N LYS A 189 -6.10 24.60 -28.01
CA LYS A 189 -7.01 25.59 -28.58
C LYS A 189 -7.37 25.30 -30.05
N ALA A 190 -6.57 24.51 -30.73
CA ALA A 190 -6.86 24.05 -32.08
C ALA A 190 -7.98 22.99 -32.17
N VAL A 191 -8.34 22.33 -31.05
CA VAL A 191 -9.27 21.19 -31.03
C VAL A 191 -10.74 21.62 -31.10
N PRO A 192 -11.26 22.58 -30.30
CA PRO A 192 -12.66 22.91 -30.31
C PRO A 192 -13.06 23.59 -31.63
N PRO A 193 -14.12 23.10 -32.30
CA PRO A 193 -14.64 23.75 -33.51
C PRO A 193 -15.34 25.09 -33.23
N SER A 194 -15.64 25.39 -31.97
CA SER A 194 -16.24 26.66 -31.49
C SER A 194 -15.26 27.83 -31.55
N VAL A 195 -13.95 27.59 -31.55
CA VAL A 195 -12.93 28.65 -31.72
C VAL A 195 -12.91 29.08 -33.19
N PRO A 196 -13.22 30.38 -33.52
CA PRO A 196 -13.20 30.86 -34.88
C PRO A 196 -11.80 30.77 -35.50
N ASP A 197 -11.70 30.46 -36.78
CA ASP A 197 -10.39 30.41 -37.48
C ASP A 197 -9.66 31.74 -37.42
N ALA A 198 -10.41 32.87 -37.50
CA ALA A 198 -9.81 34.21 -37.39
C ALA A 198 -9.13 34.45 -36.05
N ASP A 199 -9.71 33.98 -34.95
CA ASP A 199 -9.13 34.13 -33.61
C ASP A 199 -7.93 33.19 -33.42
N PHE A 200 -7.96 32.00 -34.00
CA PHE A 200 -6.84 31.08 -34.01
C PHE A 200 -5.70 31.64 -34.87
N ASP A 201 -5.98 32.23 -36.03
CA ASP A 201 -5.00 32.84 -36.92
C ASP A 201 -4.22 33.99 -36.25
N VAL A 202 -4.94 34.84 -35.48
CA VAL A 202 -4.27 35.91 -34.70
C VAL A 202 -3.31 35.30 -33.65
N LEU A 203 -3.65 34.20 -33.05
CA LEU A 203 -2.84 33.51 -32.04
C LEU A 203 -1.53 32.93 -32.60
N ILE A 204 -1.57 32.39 -33.81
CA ILE A 204 -0.45 31.66 -34.39
C ILE A 204 0.49 32.50 -35.26
N GLU A 205 0.14 33.75 -35.53
CA GLU A 205 1.00 34.68 -36.28
C GLU A 205 2.27 35.01 -35.49
N ASP A 206 3.42 34.86 -36.15
CA ASP A 206 4.74 35.20 -35.61
C ASP A 206 5.63 35.69 -36.74
N ALA A 207 5.92 36.98 -36.73
CA ALA A 207 6.76 37.59 -37.74
C ALA A 207 8.20 37.06 -37.76
N MET A 208 8.67 36.52 -36.65
CA MET A 208 10.01 35.94 -36.53
C MET A 208 10.09 34.52 -37.10
N HIS A 209 8.96 33.83 -37.19
CA HIS A 209 8.88 32.44 -37.66
C HIS A 209 7.77 32.28 -38.72
N PRO A 210 8.01 32.68 -39.98
CA PRO A 210 6.98 32.69 -41.01
C PRO A 210 6.33 31.36 -41.31
N ALA A 211 7.03 30.23 -41.04
CA ALA A 211 6.51 28.88 -41.21
C ALA A 211 5.47 28.47 -40.13
N ARG A 212 5.47 29.13 -38.97
CA ARG A 212 4.63 28.82 -37.81
C ARG A 212 3.14 28.70 -38.14
N ALA A 213 2.60 29.75 -38.72
CA ALA A 213 1.18 29.84 -39.02
C ALA A 213 0.71 28.69 -39.97
N ALA A 214 1.49 28.41 -41.01
CA ALA A 214 1.17 27.34 -41.95
C ALA A 214 1.17 25.97 -41.28
N LYS A 215 2.16 25.69 -40.41
CA LYS A 215 2.28 24.42 -39.68
C LYS A 215 1.17 24.24 -38.65
N LEU A 216 0.77 25.28 -37.93
CA LEU A 216 -0.28 25.22 -36.92
C LEU A 216 -1.67 25.18 -37.56
N ARG A 217 -1.91 25.76 -38.75
CA ARG A 217 -3.13 25.57 -39.53
C ARG A 217 -3.26 24.15 -40.04
N ASP A 218 -2.16 23.53 -40.55
CA ASP A 218 -2.16 22.10 -40.91
C ASP A 218 -2.49 21.23 -39.69
N TRP A 219 -1.86 21.49 -38.55
CA TRP A 219 -2.19 20.85 -37.27
C TRP A 219 -3.66 20.95 -36.96
N ARG A 220 -4.21 22.17 -36.91
CA ARG A 220 -5.63 22.41 -36.60
C ARG A 220 -6.55 21.63 -37.54
N SER A 221 -6.28 21.61 -38.84
CA SER A 221 -7.10 20.90 -39.82
C SER A 221 -7.23 19.39 -39.53
N ARG A 222 -6.26 18.82 -38.81
CA ARG A 222 -6.21 17.39 -38.47
C ARG A 222 -6.83 17.06 -37.11
N VAL A 223 -6.77 17.99 -36.14
CA VAL A 223 -7.24 17.77 -34.76
C VAL A 223 -8.60 18.40 -34.48
N ILE A 224 -9.06 19.35 -35.26
CA ILE A 224 -10.33 20.03 -35.07
C ILE A 224 -11.50 19.04 -35.00
N GLY A 225 -12.38 19.23 -34.01
CA GLY A 225 -13.54 18.38 -33.77
C GLY A 225 -13.23 17.03 -33.09
N MET A 226 -12.03 16.79 -32.64
CA MET A 226 -11.77 15.67 -31.76
C MET A 226 -12.63 15.84 -30.47
N PRO A 227 -13.24 14.75 -29.94
CA PRO A 227 -13.98 14.84 -28.69
C PRO A 227 -13.05 15.34 -27.57
N PHE A 228 -13.45 16.39 -26.88
CA PHE A 228 -12.72 16.90 -25.73
C PHE A 228 -13.68 17.21 -24.60
N HIS A 229 -13.50 16.54 -23.48
CA HIS A 229 -14.30 16.66 -22.27
C HIS A 229 -13.50 17.34 -21.16
N VAL A 230 -14.20 18.11 -20.34
CA VAL A 230 -13.65 18.75 -19.15
C VAL A 230 -14.33 18.16 -17.93
N ASP A 231 -13.61 17.39 -17.15
CA ASP A 231 -14.08 16.81 -15.90
C ASP A 231 -13.65 17.67 -14.72
N VAL A 232 -14.58 17.94 -13.80
CA VAL A 232 -14.31 18.78 -12.63
C VAL A 232 -13.96 17.89 -11.45
N ALA A 233 -12.70 17.94 -11.02
CA ALA A 233 -12.23 17.22 -9.86
C ALA A 233 -12.72 17.86 -8.55
N ASP A 234 -13.10 17.01 -7.59
CA ASP A 234 -13.21 17.40 -6.19
C ASP A 234 -11.81 17.31 -5.57
N SER A 235 -11.17 18.46 -5.45
CA SER A 235 -9.77 18.56 -5.03
C SER A 235 -9.54 19.78 -4.15
N ASP A 236 -8.53 19.69 -3.29
CA ASP A 236 -7.96 20.87 -2.64
C ASP A 236 -7.30 21.77 -3.68
N PRO A 237 -7.08 23.05 -3.36
CA PRO A 237 -6.36 23.94 -4.27
C PRO A 237 -5.03 23.35 -4.68
N PHE A 238 -4.79 23.21 -5.99
CA PHE A 238 -3.53 22.64 -6.46
C PHE A 238 -2.32 23.47 -5.99
N LEU A 239 -1.25 22.74 -5.66
CA LEU A 239 0.00 23.28 -5.15
C LEU A 239 0.92 23.61 -6.33
N HIS A 240 1.24 24.91 -6.50
CA HIS A 240 2.13 25.39 -7.55
C HIS A 240 3.12 26.41 -6.98
N PRO A 241 4.23 25.98 -6.35
CA PRO A 241 5.26 26.89 -5.86
C PRO A 241 6.04 27.47 -7.04
N GLY A 242 5.70 28.68 -7.43
CA GLY A 242 6.32 29.39 -8.55
C GLY A 242 7.51 30.25 -8.15
N THR A 243 7.58 30.67 -6.88
CA THR A 243 8.59 31.57 -6.33
C THR A 243 9.17 31.05 -5.00
N THR A 244 10.31 31.58 -4.58
CA THR A 244 10.92 31.24 -3.28
C THR A 244 9.98 31.57 -2.11
N SER A 245 9.28 32.69 -2.14
CA SER A 245 8.32 33.09 -1.10
C SER A 245 7.14 32.11 -1.03
N GLU A 246 6.55 31.75 -2.17
CA GLU A 246 5.46 30.75 -2.23
C GLU A 246 5.91 29.38 -1.74
N PHE A 247 7.14 28.98 -1.99
CA PHE A 247 7.69 27.74 -1.48
C PHE A 247 7.84 27.75 0.04
N ILE A 248 8.36 28.85 0.60
CA ILE A 248 8.46 29.03 2.06
C ILE A 248 7.07 28.97 2.70
N ASP A 249 6.08 29.68 2.13
CA ASP A 249 4.70 29.70 2.62
C ASP A 249 4.07 28.29 2.58
N LEU A 250 4.22 27.59 1.47
CA LEU A 250 3.72 26.21 1.31
C LEU A 250 4.29 25.27 2.39
N VAL A 251 5.61 25.28 2.55
CA VAL A 251 6.30 24.38 3.47
C VAL A 251 5.98 24.74 4.92
N SER A 252 5.95 26.03 5.26
CA SER A 252 5.68 26.49 6.62
C SER A 252 4.23 26.28 7.05
N ALA A 253 3.27 26.35 6.13
CA ALA A 253 1.85 26.11 6.42
C ALA A 253 1.52 24.63 6.65
N SER A 254 2.30 23.72 6.10
CA SER A 254 2.03 22.29 6.11
C SER A 254 2.50 21.56 7.37
N VAL A 255 3.26 22.21 8.24
CA VAL A 255 3.86 21.58 9.42
C VAL A 255 3.51 22.37 10.67
N ASP A 256 2.87 21.71 11.64
CA ASP A 256 2.61 22.26 12.97
C ASP A 256 3.88 22.18 13.86
N ALA A 257 4.94 22.85 13.41
CA ALA A 257 6.25 22.78 14.04
C ALA A 257 6.50 23.94 15.03
N THR A 258 7.21 23.64 16.08
CA THR A 258 7.66 24.65 17.07
C THR A 258 8.98 25.32 16.67
N GLY A 259 9.59 24.93 15.57
CA GLY A 259 10.86 25.41 15.02
C GLY A 259 10.88 25.44 13.50
N PRO A 260 12.05 25.59 12.85
CA PRO A 260 12.16 25.61 11.41
C PRO A 260 11.75 24.26 10.83
N VAL A 261 11.14 24.29 9.65
CA VAL A 261 10.82 23.08 8.92
C VAL A 261 12.08 22.49 8.32
N ARG A 262 12.36 21.23 8.63
CA ARG A 262 13.53 20.50 8.11
C ARG A 262 13.10 19.46 7.11
N LEU A 263 13.53 19.62 5.89
CA LEU A 263 13.33 18.66 4.79
C LEU A 263 14.65 17.95 4.52
N ASP A 264 14.71 16.65 4.79
CA ASP A 264 15.89 15.81 4.56
C ASP A 264 17.20 16.43 5.08
N SER A 265 17.18 17.01 6.27
CA SER A 265 18.30 17.75 6.85
C SER A 265 18.76 17.18 8.19
N GLU A 266 20.04 17.32 8.50
CA GLU A 266 20.68 16.79 9.70
C GLU A 266 21.44 17.86 10.49
N GLY A 267 21.65 17.61 11.78
CA GLY A 267 22.61 18.36 12.63
C GLY A 267 22.00 19.10 13.78
N VAL A 268 22.82 19.99 14.37
CA VAL A 268 22.67 20.64 15.64
C VAL A 268 21.44 21.56 15.73
N GLU A 269 21.12 21.97 16.93
CA GLU A 269 20.08 22.93 17.26
C GLU A 269 20.30 24.26 16.50
N ILE A 270 19.36 24.56 15.61
CA ILE A 270 19.35 25.81 14.84
C ILE A 270 18.44 26.79 15.57
N ILE A 271 18.94 27.98 15.87
CA ILE A 271 18.11 29.08 16.35
C ILE A 271 17.36 29.66 15.17
N ALA A 272 16.05 29.36 15.03
CA ALA A 272 15.30 29.78 13.87
C ALA A 272 13.85 30.15 14.21
N ALA A 273 13.32 31.09 13.43
CA ALA A 273 11.90 31.37 13.42
C ALA A 273 11.10 30.25 12.72
N ARG A 274 9.84 30.06 13.11
CA ARG A 274 8.95 28.99 12.62
C ARG A 274 8.76 28.95 11.11
N ASP A 275 8.82 30.09 10.46
CA ASP A 275 8.63 30.29 9.01
C ASP A 275 9.91 30.11 8.21
N SER A 276 10.91 29.45 8.74
CA SER A 276 12.17 29.15 8.04
C SER A 276 12.23 27.70 7.61
N VAL A 277 12.82 27.46 6.45
CA VAL A 277 12.95 26.14 5.80
C VAL A 277 14.42 25.79 5.66
N VAL A 278 14.78 24.60 6.11
CA VAL A 278 16.10 24.00 5.94
C VAL A 278 15.96 22.74 5.12
N GLU A 279 16.54 22.72 3.91
CA GLU A 279 16.39 21.62 2.96
C GLU A 279 17.76 21.03 2.60
N ALA A 280 17.86 19.70 2.57
CA ALA A 280 19.04 18.94 2.12
C ALA A 280 20.37 19.48 2.69
N SER A 281 20.39 19.80 3.97
CA SER A 281 21.53 20.45 4.64
C SER A 281 22.00 19.68 5.85
N THR A 282 23.31 19.65 6.06
CA THR A 282 23.97 19.02 7.21
C THR A 282 24.78 20.06 7.98
N PHE A 283 24.54 20.17 9.28
CA PHE A 283 25.27 21.06 10.17
C PHE A 283 26.01 20.24 11.25
N GLU A 284 27.33 20.27 11.23
CA GLU A 284 28.20 19.67 12.24
C GLU A 284 28.92 20.79 12.97
N ASP A 285 28.79 20.90 14.29
CA ASP A 285 29.40 21.93 15.11
C ASP A 285 29.21 23.35 14.51
N ALA A 286 27.95 23.69 14.15
CA ALA A 286 27.61 24.93 13.47
C ALA A 286 26.75 25.82 14.39
N ASP A 287 27.04 27.14 14.35
CA ASP A 287 26.19 28.17 14.96
C ASP A 287 25.36 28.84 13.85
N VAL A 288 24.10 28.44 13.75
CA VAL A 288 23.20 28.89 12.69
C VAL A 288 22.00 29.61 13.27
N THR A 289 21.85 30.88 12.91
CA THR A 289 20.70 31.70 13.26
C THR A 289 19.91 32.07 12.02
N LEU A 290 18.61 31.74 12.00
CA LEU A 290 17.64 32.08 10.95
C LEU A 290 16.61 33.07 11.52
N ARG A 291 16.50 34.26 10.94
CA ARG A 291 15.73 35.38 11.52
C ARG A 291 14.27 35.44 11.03
N GLY A 292 13.83 34.48 10.26
CA GLY A 292 12.46 34.30 9.73
C GLY A 292 12.38 34.41 8.23
N ARG A 293 11.43 33.63 7.65
CA ARG A 293 11.22 33.51 6.20
C ARG A 293 12.49 33.19 5.45
N ASN A 294 13.26 32.23 5.96
CA ASN A 294 14.53 31.83 5.37
C ASN A 294 14.39 30.53 4.60
N LEU A 295 15.16 30.39 3.54
CA LEU A 295 15.40 29.13 2.86
C LEU A 295 16.89 28.82 2.88
N VAL A 296 17.28 27.73 3.53
CA VAL A 296 18.65 27.23 3.53
C VAL A 296 18.66 25.87 2.85
N SER A 297 19.41 25.73 1.74
CA SER A 297 19.31 24.54 0.90
C SER A 297 20.68 24.03 0.45
N GLY A 298 20.85 22.69 0.49
CA GLY A 298 21.99 22.02 -0.13
C GLY A 298 23.34 22.26 0.55
N ILE A 299 23.35 22.55 1.83
CA ILE A 299 24.62 22.77 2.56
C ILE A 299 25.22 21.39 2.93
N PRO A 300 26.42 21.07 2.44
CA PRO A 300 27.13 19.85 2.84
C PRO A 300 27.61 19.96 4.28
N ALA A 301 28.07 18.87 4.88
CA ALA A 301 28.71 18.87 6.19
C ALA A 301 29.88 19.88 6.24
N VAL A 302 29.67 20.98 6.96
CA VAL A 302 30.67 22.04 7.15
C VAL A 302 30.84 22.19 8.66
N ARG A 303 32.06 22.00 9.14
CA ARG A 303 32.41 22.21 10.57
C ARG A 303 32.74 23.67 10.86
N ASP A 304 32.51 24.08 12.08
CA ASP A 304 32.79 25.43 12.58
C ASP A 304 32.13 26.52 11.71
N LEU A 305 30.90 26.27 11.25
CA LEU A 305 30.12 27.20 10.44
C LEU A 305 29.38 28.19 11.36
N GLU A 306 29.73 29.46 11.27
CA GLU A 306 28.94 30.56 11.84
C GLU A 306 28.11 31.21 10.72
N MET A 307 26.77 31.17 10.82
CA MET A 307 25.86 31.69 9.80
C MET A 307 24.66 32.39 10.44
N ASP A 308 24.59 33.70 10.27
CA ASP A 308 23.43 34.52 10.66
C ASP A 308 22.73 35.02 9.38
N VAL A 309 21.53 34.44 9.11
CA VAL A 309 20.74 34.73 7.91
C VAL A 309 19.67 35.77 8.27
N PRO A 310 19.72 36.98 7.66
CA PRO A 310 18.71 37.99 7.93
C PRO A 310 17.30 37.55 7.50
N GLY A 311 16.27 38.19 8.06
CA GLY A 311 14.89 37.89 7.73
C GLY A 311 14.64 38.01 6.21
N GLY A 312 13.96 37.03 5.63
CA GLY A 312 13.74 36.91 4.17
C GLY A 312 14.98 36.46 3.39
N GLY A 313 16.14 36.32 4.06
CA GLY A 313 17.37 35.87 3.40
C GLY A 313 17.32 34.38 3.05
N CYS A 314 17.77 34.03 1.86
CA CYS A 314 17.86 32.68 1.34
C CYS A 314 19.29 32.38 0.93
N VAL A 315 19.76 31.15 1.22
CA VAL A 315 21.10 30.72 0.84
C VAL A 315 21.09 29.26 0.41
N PHE A 316 21.77 28.99 -0.70
CA PHE A 316 21.90 27.63 -1.19
C PHE A 316 23.27 27.38 -1.82
N LEU A 317 23.70 26.10 -1.82
CA LEU A 317 24.96 25.69 -2.43
C LEU A 317 24.74 24.83 -3.65
N ILE A 318 25.56 25.08 -4.64
CA ILE A 318 25.64 24.31 -5.87
C ILE A 318 27.02 23.64 -5.94
N PRO A 319 27.09 22.31 -6.06
CA PRO A 319 28.36 21.64 -6.38
C PRO A 319 28.72 21.90 -7.83
N VAL A 320 30.01 22.25 -8.10
CA VAL A 320 30.48 22.57 -9.44
C VAL A 320 31.79 21.85 -9.75
N LYS A 321 32.05 21.64 -11.04
CA LYS A 321 33.30 21.17 -11.58
C LYS A 321 34.12 22.38 -12.06
N ASP A 322 35.20 22.68 -11.34
CA ASP A 322 36.12 23.73 -11.69
C ASP A 322 37.49 23.13 -11.99
N GLN A 323 37.95 23.25 -13.25
CA GLN A 323 39.20 22.68 -13.74
C GLN A 323 39.44 21.22 -13.31
N GLY A 324 38.39 20.40 -13.38
CA GLY A 324 38.40 18.99 -12.96
C GLY A 324 38.39 18.75 -11.44
N ARG A 325 38.28 19.81 -10.63
CA ARG A 325 38.18 19.71 -9.17
C ARG A 325 36.75 19.98 -8.71
N SER A 326 36.30 19.21 -7.72
CA SER A 326 35.05 19.47 -7.05
C SER A 326 35.12 20.70 -6.18
N ARG A 327 34.27 21.67 -6.46
CA ARG A 327 34.17 22.96 -5.77
C ARG A 327 32.71 23.23 -5.40
N TRP A 328 32.47 24.35 -4.76
CA TRP A 328 31.14 24.81 -4.38
C TRP A 328 30.98 26.28 -4.74
N ILE A 329 29.74 26.62 -5.03
CA ILE A 329 29.31 28.03 -5.16
C ILE A 329 28.12 28.20 -4.23
N ALA A 330 28.20 29.16 -3.31
CA ALA A 330 27.05 29.57 -2.53
C ALA A 330 26.43 30.80 -3.18
N ILE A 331 25.10 30.79 -3.21
CA ILE A 331 24.26 31.87 -3.70
C ILE A 331 23.36 32.31 -2.57
N ALA A 332 23.32 33.62 -2.33
CA ALA A 332 22.45 34.17 -1.30
C ALA A 332 21.62 35.33 -1.90
N HIS A 333 20.33 35.33 -1.61
CA HIS A 333 19.36 36.30 -2.13
C HIS A 333 18.24 36.53 -1.11
N HIS A 334 17.31 37.42 -1.38
CA HIS A 334 16.11 37.58 -0.59
C HIS A 334 14.97 36.78 -1.20
N GLU A 335 13.98 36.33 -0.41
CA GLU A 335 12.84 35.53 -0.89
C GLU A 335 12.05 36.17 -2.02
N HIS A 336 12.07 37.49 -2.11
CA HIS A 336 11.44 38.29 -3.17
C HIS A 336 12.35 38.62 -4.36
N ASP A 337 13.61 38.21 -4.35
CA ASP A 337 14.50 38.42 -5.48
C ASP A 337 14.18 37.46 -6.62
N ASP A 338 13.96 37.99 -7.80
CA ASP A 338 13.63 37.26 -9.02
C ASP A 338 14.81 37.30 -9.99
N PHE A 339 15.37 36.14 -10.30
CA PHE A 339 16.48 36.02 -11.24
C PHE A 339 16.08 36.13 -12.74
N LYS A 340 14.77 36.30 -13.00
CA LYS A 340 14.21 36.47 -14.34
C LYS A 340 13.96 37.93 -14.70
N THR A 341 13.63 38.74 -13.71
CA THR A 341 13.23 40.14 -13.94
C THR A 341 14.45 41.02 -14.24
N ARG A 342 14.39 41.79 -15.32
CA ARG A 342 15.45 42.75 -15.68
C ARG A 342 15.49 43.94 -14.73
N ILE A 343 16.63 44.58 -14.63
CA ILE A 343 16.79 45.80 -13.84
C ILE A 343 15.79 46.88 -14.28
N LEU A 344 15.60 47.03 -15.60
CA LEU A 344 14.60 47.96 -16.18
C LEU A 344 13.17 47.65 -15.70
N ASP A 345 12.83 46.36 -15.56
CA ASP A 345 11.50 45.89 -15.18
C ASP A 345 11.36 45.77 -13.65
N GLN A 346 12.14 46.55 -12.89
CA GLN A 346 12.15 46.59 -11.44
C GLN A 346 12.67 45.29 -10.74
N GLY A 347 13.64 44.62 -11.33
CA GLY A 347 14.36 43.54 -10.66
C GLY A 347 14.90 43.97 -9.29
N THR A 348 14.92 43.03 -8.34
CA THR A 348 15.31 43.28 -6.93
C THR A 348 16.58 42.53 -6.55
N PHE A 349 17.29 43.06 -5.53
CA PHE A 349 18.35 42.38 -4.81
C PHE A 349 18.31 42.77 -3.32
N GLY A 350 18.33 41.74 -2.44
CA GLY A 350 18.12 41.93 -1.01
C GLY A 350 16.74 42.51 -0.69
N GLY A 351 15.72 42.19 -1.51
CA GLY A 351 14.34 42.67 -1.38
C GLY A 351 14.17 44.14 -1.78
N ARG A 352 15.14 44.78 -2.39
CA ARG A 352 15.11 46.20 -2.82
C ARG A 352 15.36 46.34 -4.32
N PRO A 353 14.71 47.30 -4.99
CA PRO A 353 14.91 47.52 -6.41
C PRO A 353 16.40 47.70 -6.79
N MET A 354 16.87 46.95 -7.78
CA MET A 354 18.26 47.09 -8.27
C MET A 354 18.57 48.47 -8.86
N MET A 355 17.56 49.21 -9.29
CA MET A 355 17.69 50.61 -9.71
C MET A 355 17.99 51.58 -8.57
N HIS A 356 17.74 51.16 -7.28
CA HIS A 356 18.06 52.02 -6.14
C HIS A 356 19.58 52.28 -6.11
N PRO A 357 20.04 53.55 -5.98
CA PRO A 357 21.48 53.91 -6.16
C PRO A 357 22.40 53.11 -5.23
N SER A 358 22.00 52.86 -3.97
CA SER A 358 22.82 52.11 -3.03
C SER A 358 22.91 50.61 -3.36
N VAL A 359 21.85 50.02 -3.89
CA VAL A 359 21.84 48.61 -4.32
C VAL A 359 22.65 48.45 -5.59
N ARG A 360 22.44 49.33 -6.55
CA ARG A 360 23.19 49.35 -7.83
C ARG A 360 24.69 49.52 -7.59
N HIS A 361 25.08 50.53 -6.83
CA HIS A 361 26.49 50.80 -6.50
C HIS A 361 27.14 49.57 -5.82
N ARG A 362 26.42 48.92 -4.90
CA ARG A 362 26.89 47.72 -4.25
C ARG A 362 27.10 46.57 -5.24
N LEU A 363 26.14 46.30 -6.11
CA LEU A 363 26.22 45.24 -7.10
C LEU A 363 27.38 45.51 -8.10
N GLU A 364 27.53 46.74 -8.54
CA GLU A 364 28.65 47.18 -9.40
C GLU A 364 29.99 47.04 -8.69
N SER A 365 30.07 47.40 -7.43
CA SER A 365 31.29 47.24 -6.63
C SER A 365 31.69 45.78 -6.43
N VAL A 366 30.71 44.87 -6.18
CA VAL A 366 30.98 43.44 -6.00
C VAL A 366 31.30 42.77 -7.33
N SER A 367 30.55 43.08 -8.38
CA SER A 367 30.71 42.44 -9.70
C SER A 367 31.96 43.00 -10.45
N GLY A 368 32.40 44.18 -10.09
CA GLY A 368 33.46 44.90 -10.82
C GLY A 368 33.04 45.37 -12.21
N ARG A 369 31.73 45.40 -12.48
CA ARG A 369 31.17 45.79 -13.79
C ARG A 369 30.07 46.82 -13.61
N THR A 370 29.89 47.71 -14.58
CA THR A 370 28.74 48.59 -14.69
C THR A 370 27.50 47.72 -15.04
N LEU A 371 26.41 47.92 -14.35
CA LEU A 371 25.17 47.17 -14.61
C LEU A 371 24.39 47.87 -15.72
N GLU A 372 24.08 47.12 -16.77
CA GLU A 372 23.17 47.53 -17.82
C GLU A 372 21.72 47.24 -17.39
N ILE A 373 20.78 48.11 -17.82
CA ILE A 373 19.39 48.02 -17.44
C ILE A 373 18.66 46.75 -17.95
N GLU A 374 19.21 46.13 -19.00
CA GLU A 374 18.74 44.88 -19.59
C GLU A 374 19.19 43.64 -18.81
N HIS A 375 20.19 43.76 -17.94
CA HIS A 375 20.65 42.62 -17.13
C HIS A 375 19.59 42.16 -16.15
N THR A 376 19.61 40.87 -15.89
CA THR A 376 18.90 40.22 -14.80
C THR A 376 19.87 39.88 -13.66
N LEU A 377 19.38 39.64 -12.45
CA LEU A 377 20.24 39.19 -11.34
C LEU A 377 20.97 37.87 -11.68
N ARG A 378 20.44 37.08 -12.58
CA ARG A 378 21.04 35.84 -13.09
C ARG A 378 22.39 36.06 -13.77
N GLU A 379 22.59 37.19 -14.41
CA GLU A 379 23.76 37.51 -15.24
C GLU A 379 24.81 38.32 -14.48
N VAL A 380 24.48 38.89 -13.35
CA VAL A 380 25.40 39.69 -12.54
C VAL A 380 26.42 38.78 -11.84
N PRO A 381 27.76 38.96 -12.05
CA PRO A 381 28.80 38.13 -11.46
C PRO A 381 29.03 38.50 -9.98
N LEU A 382 28.36 37.87 -9.08
CA LEU A 382 28.40 38.16 -7.64
C LEU A 382 29.08 37.06 -6.80
N TRP A 383 29.20 35.86 -7.31
CA TRP A 383 29.50 34.67 -6.54
C TRP A 383 30.93 34.17 -6.72
N SER A 384 31.48 33.53 -5.70
CA SER A 384 32.85 32.97 -5.77
C SER A 384 32.86 31.46 -5.76
N VAL A 385 33.72 30.85 -6.56
CA VAL A 385 34.02 29.42 -6.54
C VAL A 385 35.02 29.13 -5.42
N GLY A 386 34.72 28.13 -4.57
CA GLY A 386 35.61 27.80 -3.47
C GLY A 386 35.25 26.49 -2.72
N THR A 387 35.71 26.40 -1.49
CA THR A 387 35.16 25.41 -0.51
C THR A 387 33.77 25.85 -0.10
N ALA A 388 32.95 24.93 0.40
CA ALA A 388 31.59 25.24 0.88
C ALA A 388 31.61 26.39 1.91
N ALA A 389 32.46 26.32 2.95
CA ALA A 389 32.59 27.37 3.97
C ALA A 389 33.04 28.74 3.39
N ALA A 390 34.00 28.75 2.48
CA ALA A 390 34.48 30.01 1.89
C ALA A 390 33.42 30.65 1.01
N SER A 391 32.73 29.85 0.19
CA SER A 391 31.63 30.32 -0.67
C SER A 391 30.44 30.83 0.14
N LEU A 392 30.08 30.16 1.24
CA LEU A 392 29.02 30.59 2.15
C LEU A 392 29.36 31.94 2.81
N ARG A 393 30.56 32.07 3.38
CA ARG A 393 30.99 33.35 3.98
C ARG A 393 30.92 34.49 2.94
N HIS A 394 31.39 34.25 1.72
CA HIS A 394 31.30 35.22 0.64
C HIS A 394 29.85 35.59 0.30
N ALA A 395 28.99 34.61 0.05
CA ALA A 395 27.59 34.82 -0.31
C ALA A 395 26.83 35.59 0.78
N MET A 396 27.07 35.24 2.05
CA MET A 396 26.46 35.92 3.19
C MET A 396 26.96 37.37 3.31
N ALA A 397 28.23 37.62 3.08
CA ALA A 397 28.77 38.97 3.04
C ALA A 397 28.14 39.81 1.91
N VAL A 398 27.96 39.21 0.71
CA VAL A 398 27.26 39.84 -0.40
C VAL A 398 25.82 40.14 -0.03
N LEU A 399 25.10 39.24 0.61
CA LEU A 399 23.69 39.42 1.04
C LEU A 399 23.57 40.54 2.08
N ARG A 400 24.44 40.58 3.09
CA ARG A 400 24.43 41.58 4.16
C ARG A 400 24.94 42.96 3.71
N GLY A 401 25.69 43.00 2.64
CA GLY A 401 26.33 44.24 2.12
C GLY A 401 27.68 44.53 2.74
N ASP A 402 28.31 43.53 3.30
CA ASP A 402 29.64 43.62 3.87
C ASP A 402 30.69 43.76 2.74
N ALA A 403 31.86 44.29 3.07
CA ALA A 403 32.95 44.39 2.12
C ALA A 403 33.48 43.01 1.71
N VAL A 404 33.56 42.75 0.43
CA VAL A 404 34.09 41.49 -0.12
C VAL A 404 35.39 41.71 -0.82
N GLY A 405 36.37 40.81 -0.63
CA GLY A 405 37.68 40.91 -1.27
C GLY A 405 37.58 40.85 -2.80
N ARG A 406 38.58 41.47 -3.49
CA ARG A 406 38.68 41.40 -4.96
C ARG A 406 39.11 40.00 -5.38
N GLY A 407 38.31 39.28 -6.20
CA GLY A 407 38.57 37.95 -6.73
C GLY A 407 37.69 37.64 -7.93
N GLY A 408 37.94 36.54 -8.60
CA GLY A 408 37.09 36.06 -9.69
C GLY A 408 35.64 35.86 -9.24
N ARG A 409 34.73 36.53 -9.92
CA ARG A 409 33.28 36.40 -9.70
C ARG A 409 32.65 35.77 -10.90
N ILE A 410 31.67 34.99 -10.65
CA ILE A 410 30.84 34.37 -11.67
C ILE A 410 29.37 34.73 -11.43
N SER A 411 28.60 34.69 -12.47
CA SER A 411 27.15 34.87 -12.43
C SER A 411 26.45 33.58 -12.00
N PHE A 412 25.16 33.68 -11.67
CA PHE A 412 24.35 32.49 -11.46
C PHE A 412 24.21 31.66 -12.75
N ALA A 413 24.14 32.32 -13.91
CA ALA A 413 24.13 31.62 -15.20
C ALA A 413 25.38 30.76 -15.40
N ASP A 414 26.57 31.34 -15.12
CA ASP A 414 27.84 30.60 -15.21
C ASP A 414 27.90 29.45 -14.21
N ALA A 415 27.39 29.66 -12.98
CA ALA A 415 27.33 28.64 -11.94
C ALA A 415 26.51 27.41 -12.37
N LEU A 416 25.36 27.63 -13.02
CA LEU A 416 24.55 26.53 -13.57
C LEU A 416 25.28 25.82 -14.74
N GLY A 417 26.05 26.55 -15.57
CA GLY A 417 26.86 25.93 -16.59
C GLY A 417 28.02 25.07 -16.07
N MET A 418 28.42 25.27 -14.81
CA MET A 418 29.50 24.52 -14.15
C MET A 418 28.92 23.42 -13.23
N LEU A 419 27.60 23.28 -13.09
CA LEU A 419 26.94 22.36 -12.18
C LEU A 419 27.48 20.92 -12.33
N ASP A 420 27.66 20.26 -11.19
CA ASP A 420 27.89 18.83 -11.09
C ASP A 420 26.58 18.14 -10.67
N PRO A 421 25.75 17.68 -11.63
CA PRO A 421 24.43 17.14 -11.35
C PRO A 421 24.49 15.84 -10.54
N ASP A 422 25.49 14.99 -10.82
CA ASP A 422 25.64 13.72 -10.11
C ASP A 422 25.88 13.97 -8.63
N ARG A 423 26.78 14.90 -8.31
CA ARG A 423 27.07 15.24 -6.92
C ARG A 423 25.92 15.94 -6.19
N LEU A 424 25.13 16.72 -6.94
CA LEU A 424 23.94 17.40 -6.40
C LEU A 424 22.89 16.37 -6.00
N LEU A 425 22.64 15.38 -6.86
CA LEU A 425 21.69 14.30 -6.59
C LEU A 425 22.21 13.37 -5.50
N ASP A 426 23.46 12.92 -5.57
CA ASP A 426 24.07 12.03 -4.55
C ASP A 426 24.03 12.64 -3.15
N HIS A 427 24.15 13.96 -3.04
CA HIS A 427 24.06 14.65 -1.75
C HIS A 427 22.65 14.56 -1.17
N ARG A 428 21.63 14.83 -1.96
CA ARG A 428 20.23 14.76 -1.55
C ARG A 428 19.77 13.34 -1.27
N ASP A 429 20.13 12.41 -2.13
CA ASP A 429 19.78 10.99 -1.96
C ASP A 429 20.35 10.41 -0.67
N ARG A 430 21.58 10.80 -0.30
CA ARG A 430 22.18 10.39 0.98
C ARG A 430 21.40 10.91 2.18
N LEU A 431 21.10 12.20 2.19
CA LEU A 431 20.37 12.82 3.30
C LEU A 431 18.95 12.28 3.44
N ARG A 432 18.29 12.06 2.30
CA ARG A 432 16.98 11.41 2.26
C ARG A 432 17.05 9.97 2.82
N ALA A 433 18.04 9.20 2.39
CA ALA A 433 18.24 7.84 2.89
C ALA A 433 18.56 7.82 4.39
N ASP A 434 19.33 8.78 4.89
CA ASP A 434 19.62 8.93 6.33
C ASP A 434 18.35 9.33 7.12
N ALA A 435 17.47 10.17 6.55
CA ALA A 435 16.17 10.48 7.12
C ALA A 435 15.27 9.22 7.19
N VAL A 436 15.23 8.43 6.13
CA VAL A 436 14.51 7.14 6.11
C VAL A 436 15.06 6.18 7.17
N GLU A 437 16.38 6.10 7.34
CA GLU A 437 16.98 5.24 8.37
C GLU A 437 16.53 5.65 9.78
N ARG A 438 16.58 6.94 10.11
CA ARG A 438 16.16 7.47 11.43
C ARG A 438 14.68 7.22 11.71
N SER A 439 13.86 7.29 10.69
CA SER A 439 12.40 7.22 10.80
C SER A 439 11.84 5.82 10.53
N ALA A 440 12.65 4.87 10.07
CA ALA A 440 12.17 3.58 9.55
C ALA A 440 11.26 2.81 10.53
N ILE A 441 11.62 2.75 11.80
CA ILE A 441 10.82 2.03 12.81
C ILE A 441 9.51 2.75 13.09
N SER A 442 9.55 4.08 13.24
CA SER A 442 8.35 4.91 13.45
C SER A 442 7.40 4.80 12.25
N ILE A 443 7.95 4.91 11.04
CA ILE A 443 7.16 4.80 9.79
C ILE A 443 6.50 3.43 9.69
N LEU A 444 7.23 2.36 9.92
CA LEU A 444 6.66 1.01 9.92
C LEU A 444 5.60 0.83 10.99
N ARG A 445 5.66 1.61 12.09
CA ARG A 445 4.65 1.61 13.14
C ARG A 445 3.39 2.38 12.73
N ASP A 446 3.56 3.57 12.20
CA ASP A 446 2.48 4.54 12.00
C ASP A 446 1.77 4.35 10.64
N ARG A 447 2.40 3.65 9.71
CA ARG A 447 1.89 3.42 8.34
C ARG A 447 1.56 1.94 8.12
N ASP A 448 0.26 1.65 8.10
CA ASP A 448 -0.25 0.30 7.86
C ASP A 448 -0.19 -0.13 6.39
N ASP A 449 -0.13 0.84 5.50
CA ASP A 449 -0.17 0.69 4.04
C ASP A 449 1.23 0.53 3.42
N LEU A 450 2.31 0.74 4.19
CA LEU A 450 3.66 0.77 3.65
C LEU A 450 4.32 -0.59 3.63
N SER A 451 4.78 -0.99 2.45
CA SER A 451 5.55 -2.20 2.23
C SER A 451 6.98 -2.07 2.76
N ALA A 452 7.42 -3.04 3.56
CA ALA A 452 8.80 -3.11 4.02
C ALA A 452 9.80 -3.28 2.86
N ASP A 453 9.40 -3.90 1.74
CA ASP A 453 10.22 -4.03 0.53
C ASP A 453 10.41 -2.68 -0.15
N ALA A 454 9.35 -1.87 -0.26
CA ALA A 454 9.44 -0.51 -0.80
C ALA A 454 10.40 0.34 0.04
N LEU A 455 10.26 0.31 1.37
CA LEU A 455 11.14 1.03 2.27
C LEU A 455 12.61 0.56 2.14
N ALA A 456 12.82 -0.75 2.10
CA ALA A 456 14.16 -1.33 1.96
C ALA A 456 14.83 -1.01 0.61
N SER A 457 14.05 -0.80 -0.46
CA SER A 457 14.59 -0.46 -1.79
C SER A 457 15.20 0.93 -1.85
N LEU A 458 14.78 1.85 -0.98
CA LEU A 458 15.23 3.25 -0.96
C LEU A 458 16.52 3.47 -0.19
N VAL A 459 16.96 2.49 0.59
CA VAL A 459 18.18 2.62 1.38
C VAL A 459 19.33 1.84 0.77
N THR A 460 20.55 2.30 1.04
CA THR A 460 21.75 1.55 0.64
C THR A 460 21.85 0.24 1.42
N PRO A 461 22.56 -0.77 0.92
CA PRO A 461 22.80 -2.03 1.66
C PRO A 461 23.37 -1.83 3.06
N ARG A 462 24.23 -0.82 3.24
CA ARG A 462 24.82 -0.48 4.55
C ARG A 462 23.78 0.06 5.52
N GLN A 463 22.93 0.98 5.07
CA GLN A 463 21.83 1.53 5.87
C GLN A 463 20.79 0.45 6.19
N ALA A 464 20.42 -0.38 5.21
CA ALA A 464 19.55 -1.53 5.43
C ALA A 464 20.07 -2.45 6.54
N GLY A 465 21.39 -2.69 6.59
CA GLY A 465 22.01 -3.43 7.68
C GLY A 465 21.82 -2.79 9.04
N ARG A 466 22.00 -1.46 9.16
CA ARG A 466 21.79 -0.74 10.42
C ARG A 466 20.33 -0.74 10.86
N ILE A 467 19.41 -0.55 9.91
CA ILE A 467 17.96 -0.62 10.17
C ILE A 467 17.58 -2.02 10.65
N ALA A 468 18.08 -3.09 10.00
CA ALA A 468 17.82 -4.44 10.44
C ALA A 468 18.29 -4.70 11.88
N ASP A 469 19.49 -4.21 12.24
CA ASP A 469 20.03 -4.33 13.60
C ASP A 469 19.20 -3.52 14.62
N ALA A 470 18.72 -2.34 14.23
CA ALA A 470 17.86 -1.52 15.07
C ALA A 470 16.50 -2.19 15.30
N ILE A 471 15.92 -2.77 14.25
CA ILE A 471 14.68 -3.54 14.33
C ILE A 471 14.86 -4.77 15.24
N GLU A 472 15.96 -5.51 15.11
CA GLU A 472 16.22 -6.70 15.95
C GLU A 472 16.29 -6.32 17.42
N ARG A 473 16.94 -5.22 17.78
CA ARG A 473 16.96 -4.68 19.16
C ARG A 473 15.54 -4.30 19.61
N SER A 474 14.81 -3.51 18.84
CA SER A 474 13.45 -3.08 19.19
C SER A 474 12.49 -4.25 19.40
N VAL A 475 12.58 -5.29 18.56
CA VAL A 475 11.78 -6.53 18.69
C VAL A 475 12.16 -7.31 19.95
N SER A 476 13.44 -7.31 20.34
CA SER A 476 13.89 -7.99 21.56
C SER A 476 13.40 -7.29 22.82
N ASP A 477 13.39 -5.96 22.81
CA ASP A 477 12.99 -5.14 23.97
C ASP A 477 11.45 -5.13 24.16
N HIS A 478 10.68 -5.33 23.09
CA HIS A 478 9.22 -5.24 23.09
C HIS A 478 8.55 -6.52 22.52
N ALA A 479 9.06 -7.68 22.88
CA ALA A 479 8.62 -8.97 22.30
C ALA A 479 7.14 -9.33 22.55
N GLU A 480 6.45 -8.65 23.45
CA GLU A 480 5.02 -8.84 23.74
C GLU A 480 4.11 -7.91 22.92
N ASP A 481 4.66 -6.87 22.28
CA ASP A 481 3.91 -5.97 21.44
C ASP A 481 3.55 -6.66 20.11
N PRO A 482 2.27 -6.75 19.72
CA PRO A 482 1.84 -7.29 18.43
C PRO A 482 2.55 -6.63 17.22
N PHE A 483 2.86 -5.35 17.31
CA PHE A 483 3.61 -4.61 16.29
C PHE A 483 5.02 -5.20 16.06
N SER A 484 5.64 -5.77 17.09
CA SER A 484 6.96 -6.41 16.97
C SER A 484 6.99 -7.55 15.96
N ALA A 485 5.87 -8.21 15.69
CA ALA A 485 5.76 -9.22 14.63
C ALA A 485 5.94 -8.60 13.23
N ARG A 486 5.36 -7.44 12.99
CA ARG A 486 5.52 -6.69 11.74
C ARG A 486 6.95 -6.20 11.58
N LEU A 487 7.53 -5.65 12.65
CA LEU A 487 8.93 -5.23 12.67
C LEU A 487 9.88 -6.40 12.38
N ALA A 488 9.66 -7.57 12.97
CA ALA A 488 10.51 -8.74 12.72
C ALA A 488 10.44 -9.20 11.25
N ALA A 489 9.25 -9.16 10.64
CA ALA A 489 9.08 -9.45 9.22
C ALA A 489 9.76 -8.38 8.33
N ALA A 490 9.61 -7.10 8.68
CA ALA A 490 10.27 -6.00 7.98
C ALA A 490 11.80 -6.10 8.10
N GLY A 491 12.33 -6.41 9.28
CA GLY A 491 13.76 -6.60 9.53
C GLY A 491 14.38 -7.64 8.60
N GLN A 492 13.65 -8.69 8.24
CA GLN A 492 14.09 -9.68 7.27
C GLN A 492 14.32 -9.07 5.87
N ARG A 493 13.44 -8.14 5.43
CA ARG A 493 13.57 -7.46 4.14
C ARG A 493 14.80 -6.55 4.11
N PHE A 494 15.03 -5.80 5.18
CA PHE A 494 16.24 -4.98 5.31
C PHE A 494 17.51 -5.83 5.40
N ALA A 495 17.49 -6.96 6.10
CA ALA A 495 18.63 -7.90 6.15
C ALA A 495 18.92 -8.49 4.76
N ALA A 496 17.91 -8.85 3.99
CA ALA A 496 18.06 -9.31 2.61
C ALA A 496 18.67 -8.21 1.72
N ARG A 497 18.20 -6.96 1.83
CA ARG A 497 18.79 -5.80 1.12
C ARG A 497 20.24 -5.56 1.48
N ALA A 498 20.63 -5.84 2.74
CA ALA A 498 22.00 -5.74 3.22
C ALA A 498 22.91 -6.91 2.76
N GLY A 499 22.38 -7.86 1.99
CA GLY A 499 23.14 -9.05 1.55
C GLY A 499 23.38 -10.09 2.66
N ARG A 500 22.67 -10.02 3.79
CA ARG A 500 22.84 -10.93 4.94
C ARG A 500 22.14 -12.29 4.76
N GLY A 501 21.65 -12.58 3.56
CA GLY A 501 20.90 -13.79 3.22
C GLY A 501 19.47 -13.78 3.79
N SER A 502 18.52 -14.43 3.11
CA SER A 502 17.18 -14.63 3.66
C SER A 502 17.25 -15.72 4.72
N SER A 503 17.62 -15.40 5.97
CA SER A 503 17.38 -16.33 7.04
C SER A 503 15.90 -16.29 7.38
N ASP A 504 15.20 -17.45 7.37
CA ASP A 504 13.80 -17.60 7.85
C ASP A 504 13.64 -17.22 9.34
N ARG A 505 14.72 -16.74 9.95
CA ARG A 505 14.77 -16.39 11.38
C ARG A 505 13.82 -15.24 11.71
N GLY A 506 13.81 -14.17 10.91
CA GLY A 506 12.93 -13.01 11.13
C GLY A 506 11.46 -13.41 11.02
N MET A 507 11.10 -14.18 10.01
CA MET A 507 9.73 -14.65 9.83
C MET A 507 9.31 -15.62 10.93
N ARG A 508 10.16 -16.56 11.30
CA ARG A 508 9.87 -17.44 12.46
C ARG A 508 9.67 -16.64 13.73
N ARG A 509 10.51 -15.61 13.96
CA ARG A 509 10.35 -14.73 15.12
C ARG A 509 9.05 -13.94 15.08
N ALA A 510 8.68 -13.40 13.92
CA ALA A 510 7.41 -12.72 13.73
C ALA A 510 6.21 -13.63 14.07
N LEU A 511 6.23 -14.85 13.58
CA LEU A 511 5.16 -15.82 13.84
C LEU A 511 5.16 -16.33 15.29
N GLU A 512 6.29 -16.38 16.00
CA GLU A 512 6.34 -16.66 17.43
C GLU A 512 5.70 -15.55 18.25
N ILE A 513 5.94 -14.30 17.89
CA ILE A 513 5.34 -13.12 18.54
C ILE A 513 3.82 -13.13 18.34
N VAL A 514 3.35 -13.35 17.10
CA VAL A 514 1.92 -13.50 16.81
C VAL A 514 1.30 -14.60 17.68
N GLY A 515 1.93 -15.76 17.75
CA GLY A 515 1.45 -16.86 18.57
C GLY A 515 1.32 -16.49 20.06
N ARG A 516 2.26 -15.76 20.62
CA ARG A 516 2.21 -15.31 22.03
C ARG A 516 1.13 -14.26 22.26
N SER A 517 0.99 -13.29 21.37
CA SER A 517 0.00 -12.21 21.52
C SER A 517 -1.44 -12.75 21.48
N VAL A 518 -1.70 -13.79 20.70
CA VAL A 518 -3.02 -14.42 20.60
C VAL A 518 -3.30 -15.38 21.77
N SER A 519 -2.27 -16.03 22.33
CA SER A 519 -2.44 -17.00 23.40
C SER A 519 -2.86 -16.36 24.72
N GLY A 520 -2.54 -15.10 24.98
CA GLY A 520 -2.76 -14.48 26.28
C GLY A 520 -2.14 -15.26 27.45
N PRO A 521 -2.27 -14.83 28.68
CA PRO A 521 -2.02 -15.68 29.82
C PRO A 521 -3.10 -16.77 29.86
N VAL A 522 -2.67 -18.02 29.65
CA VAL A 522 -3.56 -19.19 29.86
C VAL A 522 -3.89 -19.22 31.35
N GLU A 523 -5.07 -18.68 31.72
CA GLU A 523 -5.55 -18.93 33.08
C GLU A 523 -5.76 -20.45 33.22
N PRO A 524 -5.08 -21.10 34.15
CA PRO A 524 -5.34 -22.50 34.40
C PRO A 524 -6.82 -22.63 34.71
N SER A 525 -7.55 -23.45 33.94
CA SER A 525 -8.93 -23.76 34.29
C SER A 525 -8.91 -24.22 35.75
N SER A 526 -9.83 -23.70 36.55
CA SER A 526 -9.98 -24.11 37.95
C SER A 526 -9.94 -25.63 37.97
N ASP A 527 -9.08 -26.19 38.84
CA ASP A 527 -8.95 -27.65 38.98
C ASP A 527 -10.32 -28.31 39.05
N ALA A 528 -10.72 -28.98 37.96
CA ALA A 528 -11.97 -29.73 37.93
C ALA A 528 -11.94 -30.73 39.10
N SER A 529 -12.81 -30.61 40.09
CA SER A 529 -12.66 -31.32 41.35
C SER A 529 -13.02 -32.79 41.27
N THR A 530 -14.03 -33.16 40.47
CA THR A 530 -14.54 -34.55 40.41
C THR A 530 -15.26 -34.77 39.07
N ALA A 531 -15.21 -35.97 38.52
CA ALA A 531 -16.00 -36.32 37.35
C ALA A 531 -17.49 -36.39 37.73
N ILE A 532 -18.33 -35.92 36.80
CA ILE A 532 -19.80 -35.89 36.96
C ILE A 532 -20.48 -37.11 36.28
N VAL A 533 -19.71 -37.84 35.46
CA VAL A 533 -20.21 -39.07 34.79
C VAL A 533 -19.97 -40.28 35.66
N LEU A 534 -20.88 -41.25 35.59
CA LEU A 534 -20.76 -42.52 36.32
C LEU A 534 -19.67 -43.40 35.69
N ARG A 535 -19.13 -44.36 36.44
CA ARG A 535 -18.02 -45.20 35.95
C ARG A 535 -18.39 -46.16 34.81
N ASP A 536 -19.66 -46.53 34.71
CA ASP A 536 -20.19 -47.33 33.61
C ASP A 536 -20.54 -46.51 32.39
N GLN A 537 -20.59 -45.18 32.52
CA GLN A 537 -20.89 -44.29 31.44
C GLN A 537 -19.63 -43.91 30.65
N ALA A 538 -19.85 -43.57 29.39
CA ALA A 538 -18.83 -42.98 28.51
C ALA A 538 -19.37 -41.68 27.89
N VAL A 539 -18.54 -40.69 27.79
CA VAL A 539 -18.83 -39.49 26.99
C VAL A 539 -18.44 -39.77 25.56
N TRP A 540 -19.34 -39.55 24.63
CA TRP A 540 -19.10 -39.63 23.20
C TRP A 540 -19.37 -38.28 22.56
N ALA A 541 -18.39 -37.75 21.82
CA ALA A 541 -18.47 -36.53 21.06
C ALA A 541 -18.25 -36.82 19.58
N ALA A 542 -19.02 -36.19 18.71
CA ALA A 542 -18.86 -36.31 17.27
C ALA A 542 -19.07 -34.95 16.59
N SER A 543 -18.31 -34.70 15.56
CA SER A 543 -18.34 -33.44 14.78
C SER A 543 -18.38 -33.70 13.28
N PRO A 544 -19.09 -32.85 12.50
CA PRO A 544 -18.90 -32.73 11.07
C PRO A 544 -17.51 -32.21 10.76
N VAL A 545 -17.14 -32.21 9.49
CA VAL A 545 -16.05 -31.39 8.95
C VAL A 545 -16.61 -30.09 8.38
N ARG A 546 -15.75 -29.20 7.86
CA ARG A 546 -16.19 -27.93 7.28
C ARG A 546 -15.70 -27.75 5.84
N ILE A 547 -16.48 -27.01 5.07
CA ILE A 547 -16.07 -26.42 3.77
C ILE A 547 -16.25 -24.91 3.88
N ASP A 548 -15.22 -24.15 3.48
CA ASP A 548 -15.25 -22.70 3.43
C ASP A 548 -15.57 -22.24 2.00
N PHE A 549 -16.57 -21.39 1.83
CA PHE A 549 -16.99 -20.86 0.53
C PHE A 549 -16.44 -19.47 0.23
N ALA A 550 -16.06 -18.71 1.23
CA ALA A 550 -15.48 -17.38 1.10
C ALA A 550 -14.82 -16.91 2.40
N GLY A 551 -13.85 -16.01 2.28
CA GLY A 551 -13.27 -15.26 3.40
C GLY A 551 -12.15 -15.94 4.15
N GLY A 552 -11.82 -17.18 3.90
CA GLY A 552 -10.69 -17.88 4.54
C GLY A 552 -9.39 -17.08 4.38
N TRP A 553 -8.43 -17.25 5.27
CA TRP A 553 -7.27 -16.41 5.58
C TRP A 553 -7.60 -15.18 6.40
N SER A 554 -8.77 -14.51 6.23
CA SER A 554 -9.13 -13.36 7.05
C SER A 554 -9.31 -13.71 8.53
N ASP A 555 -9.55 -14.98 8.86
CA ASP A 555 -9.71 -15.55 10.19
C ASP A 555 -8.39 -15.87 10.90
N THR A 556 -7.27 -15.77 10.19
CA THR A 556 -5.95 -16.21 10.68
C THR A 556 -5.17 -15.05 11.31
N PRO A 557 -4.65 -15.18 12.56
CA PRO A 557 -3.77 -14.19 13.14
C PRO A 557 -2.43 -14.06 12.35
N PRO A 558 -1.92 -12.83 12.12
CA PRO A 558 -2.35 -11.55 12.67
C PRO A 558 -3.47 -10.85 11.87
N ILE A 559 -3.90 -11.38 10.74
CA ILE A 559 -4.90 -10.72 9.86
C ILE A 559 -6.17 -10.41 10.64
N CYS A 560 -6.76 -11.41 11.30
CA CYS A 560 -7.98 -11.20 12.10
C CYS A 560 -7.74 -10.32 13.33
N SER A 561 -6.55 -10.35 13.91
CA SER A 561 -6.21 -9.48 15.04
C SER A 561 -6.11 -8.02 14.64
N ASP A 562 -5.61 -7.74 13.43
CA ASP A 562 -5.47 -6.38 12.90
C ASP A 562 -6.79 -5.84 12.33
N LEU A 563 -7.50 -6.65 11.55
CA LEU A 563 -8.60 -6.20 10.69
C LEU A 563 -9.96 -6.82 11.03
N GLY A 564 -10.00 -7.77 11.97
CA GLY A 564 -11.14 -8.67 12.14
C GLY A 564 -11.27 -9.65 10.98
N GLY A 565 -11.86 -10.81 11.22
CA GLY A 565 -12.09 -11.86 10.22
C GLY A 565 -13.56 -11.92 9.77
N THR A 566 -13.78 -12.35 8.52
CA THR A 566 -15.12 -12.62 7.98
C THR A 566 -15.05 -13.87 7.11
N VAL A 567 -15.75 -14.94 7.48
CA VAL A 567 -15.73 -16.23 6.76
C VAL A 567 -17.14 -16.79 6.61
N VAL A 568 -17.44 -17.32 5.43
CA VAL A 568 -18.64 -18.13 5.16
C VAL A 568 -18.22 -19.58 4.97
N ASN A 569 -18.77 -20.46 5.81
CA ASN A 569 -18.52 -21.89 5.72
C ASN A 569 -19.77 -22.73 6.02
N ALA A 570 -19.70 -24.01 5.69
CA ALA A 570 -20.71 -25.00 6.02
C ALA A 570 -20.13 -26.15 6.83
N ALA A 571 -20.88 -26.63 7.80
CA ALA A 571 -20.69 -27.93 8.45
C ALA A 571 -21.17 -29.03 7.51
N VAL A 572 -20.37 -30.09 7.29
CA VAL A 572 -20.74 -31.14 6.34
C VAL A 572 -20.50 -32.54 6.89
N LEU A 573 -21.46 -33.41 6.61
CA LEU A 573 -21.35 -34.84 6.80
C LEU A 573 -20.61 -35.48 5.62
N LEU A 574 -19.87 -36.51 5.88
CA LEU A 574 -19.32 -37.38 4.86
C LEU A 574 -19.97 -38.75 4.94
N HIS A 575 -20.52 -39.24 3.85
CA HIS A 575 -21.33 -40.47 3.84
C HIS A 575 -22.48 -40.47 4.86
N GLY A 576 -23.14 -39.33 5.06
CA GLY A 576 -24.25 -39.15 6.00
C GLY A 576 -23.85 -39.27 7.49
N LYS A 577 -22.57 -39.19 7.82
CA LYS A 577 -22.06 -39.34 9.20
C LYS A 577 -21.10 -38.20 9.58
N GLN A 578 -21.03 -37.91 10.88
CA GLN A 578 -19.99 -37.02 11.43
C GLN A 578 -18.66 -37.78 11.49
N PRO A 579 -17.65 -37.37 10.73
CA PRO A 579 -16.46 -38.19 10.52
C PRO A 579 -15.39 -38.05 11.61
N ILE A 580 -15.54 -37.08 12.51
CA ILE A 580 -14.60 -36.83 13.61
C ILE A 580 -15.26 -37.22 14.92
N GLN A 581 -14.60 -38.06 15.70
CA GLN A 581 -15.19 -38.59 16.96
C GLN A 581 -14.16 -38.67 18.08
N ALA A 582 -14.62 -38.48 19.31
CA ALA A 582 -13.84 -38.74 20.52
C ALA A 582 -14.74 -39.42 21.54
N MET A 583 -14.18 -40.36 22.31
CA MET A 583 -14.86 -41.01 23.41
C MET A 583 -13.94 -40.98 24.64
N ALA A 584 -14.48 -40.62 25.78
CA ALA A 584 -13.76 -40.63 27.06
C ALA A 584 -14.56 -41.37 28.13
N LYS A 585 -13.84 -42.17 28.92
CA LYS A 585 -14.41 -42.94 30.03
C LYS A 585 -13.50 -42.88 31.24
N ILE A 586 -14.11 -42.84 32.43
CA ILE A 586 -13.40 -42.98 33.71
C ILE A 586 -13.15 -44.46 33.98
N VAL A 587 -11.94 -44.80 34.41
CA VAL A 587 -11.51 -46.20 34.73
C VAL A 587 -10.83 -46.25 36.10
N ASP A 588 -10.75 -47.45 36.69
CA ASP A 588 -10.21 -47.63 38.06
C ASP A 588 -8.71 -47.32 38.14
N GLU A 589 -7.93 -47.73 37.15
CA GLU A 589 -6.51 -47.47 37.12
C GLU A 589 -6.19 -45.99 36.93
N PRO A 590 -5.50 -45.33 37.86
CA PRO A 590 -5.27 -43.89 37.83
C PRO A 590 -4.15 -43.49 36.86
N VAL A 591 -4.37 -43.76 35.58
CA VAL A 591 -3.50 -43.43 34.42
C VAL A 591 -4.34 -42.78 33.31
N ILE A 592 -3.70 -42.15 32.36
CA ILE A 592 -4.39 -41.66 31.16
C ILE A 592 -3.95 -42.49 29.96
N ASN A 593 -4.89 -43.23 29.38
CA ASN A 593 -4.70 -43.99 28.15
C ASN A 593 -5.31 -43.26 26.97
N VAL A 594 -4.49 -43.00 25.96
CA VAL A 594 -4.94 -42.37 24.72
C VAL A 594 -4.82 -43.35 23.56
N HIS A 595 -5.90 -43.57 22.84
CA HIS A 595 -6.00 -44.42 21.68
C HIS A 595 -6.37 -43.61 20.42
N SER A 596 -5.66 -43.78 19.33
CA SER A 596 -6.04 -43.24 18.00
C SER A 596 -6.38 -44.44 17.11
N VAL A 597 -7.64 -44.60 16.81
CA VAL A 597 -8.16 -45.73 16.02
C VAL A 597 -7.64 -45.67 14.59
N ASP A 598 -7.70 -44.48 13.98
CA ASP A 598 -7.25 -44.23 12.61
C ASP A 598 -5.75 -44.40 12.41
N LEU A 599 -4.94 -44.19 13.46
CA LEU A 599 -3.48 -44.39 13.41
C LEU A 599 -3.06 -45.79 13.89
N GLY A 600 -3.98 -46.55 14.53
CA GLY A 600 -3.67 -47.84 15.17
C GLY A 600 -2.63 -47.71 16.29
N ARG A 601 -2.62 -46.57 17.01
CA ARG A 601 -1.62 -46.24 18.05
C ARG A 601 -2.27 -46.00 19.40
N SER A 602 -1.53 -46.38 20.46
CA SER A 602 -1.94 -46.16 21.84
C SER A 602 -0.76 -45.67 22.68
N ARG A 603 -1.05 -44.86 23.69
CA ARG A 603 -0.06 -44.36 24.65
C ARG A 603 -0.64 -44.20 26.02
N THR A 604 0.06 -44.66 27.05
CA THR A 604 -0.26 -44.49 28.47
C THR A 604 0.62 -43.40 29.07
N PHE A 605 0.02 -42.51 29.83
CA PHE A 605 0.67 -41.45 30.60
C PHE A 605 0.47 -41.71 32.09
N THR A 606 1.57 -41.77 32.85
CA THR A 606 1.60 -42.01 34.27
C THR A 606 2.10 -40.84 35.10
N THR A 607 2.66 -39.80 34.44
CA THR A 607 3.23 -38.61 35.11
C THR A 607 2.75 -37.32 34.48
N THR A 608 2.57 -36.29 35.31
CA THR A 608 2.24 -34.93 34.85
C THR A 608 3.32 -34.41 33.89
N ARG A 609 4.60 -34.65 34.18
CA ARG A 609 5.70 -34.18 33.32
C ARG A 609 5.59 -34.70 31.88
N SER A 610 5.16 -35.96 31.68
CA SER A 610 5.02 -36.52 30.33
C SER A 610 3.86 -35.88 29.56
N LEU A 611 2.81 -35.41 30.23
CA LEU A 611 1.68 -34.71 29.64
C LEU A 611 2.01 -33.25 29.36
N LEU A 612 2.88 -32.60 30.16
CA LEU A 612 3.31 -31.22 29.99
C LEU A 612 4.58 -31.09 29.12
N ALA A 613 5.05 -32.18 28.51
CA ALA A 613 6.19 -32.10 27.59
C ALA A 613 5.95 -31.09 26.45
N PRO A 614 6.97 -30.38 25.94
CA PRO A 614 6.83 -29.43 24.87
C PRO A 614 6.10 -30.01 23.67
N ALA A 615 5.33 -29.16 23.01
CA ALA A 615 4.59 -29.53 21.82
C ALA A 615 5.54 -29.89 20.68
N ASP A 616 5.34 -31.07 20.10
CA ASP A 616 6.02 -31.52 18.89
C ASP A 616 4.97 -31.80 17.83
N PRO A 617 4.96 -31.06 16.73
CA PRO A 617 3.98 -31.24 15.64
C PRO A 617 4.04 -32.64 14.99
N SER A 618 5.16 -33.35 15.14
CA SER A 618 5.34 -34.73 14.63
C SER A 618 4.77 -35.81 15.59
N ASP A 619 4.59 -35.47 16.86
CA ASP A 619 4.04 -36.39 17.85
C ASP A 619 2.51 -36.36 17.83
N TRP A 620 1.89 -37.46 17.42
CA TRP A 620 0.43 -37.60 17.37
C TRP A 620 -0.27 -37.42 18.73
N THR A 621 0.46 -37.55 19.85
CA THR A 621 -0.07 -37.32 21.18
C THR A 621 -0.12 -35.86 21.61
N THR A 622 0.45 -34.95 20.86
CA THR A 622 0.50 -33.51 21.19
C THR A 622 -0.90 -32.94 21.34
N LEU A 623 -1.81 -33.21 20.40
CA LEU A 623 -3.20 -32.70 20.43
C LEU A 623 -3.93 -33.20 21.71
N PRO A 624 -4.05 -34.52 22.01
CA PRO A 624 -4.74 -34.96 23.22
C PRO A 624 -4.06 -34.51 24.53
N ARG A 625 -2.71 -34.39 24.56
CA ARG A 625 -2.02 -33.86 25.74
C ARG A 625 -2.40 -32.40 26.03
N VAL A 626 -2.38 -31.55 25.00
CA VAL A 626 -2.75 -30.13 25.13
C VAL A 626 -4.25 -30.00 25.47
N ALA A 627 -5.11 -30.79 24.85
CA ALA A 627 -6.54 -30.81 25.18
C ALA A 627 -6.81 -31.21 26.67
N LEU A 628 -6.10 -32.20 27.19
CA LEU A 628 -6.18 -32.60 28.61
C LEU A 628 -5.74 -31.50 29.58
N GLN A 629 -4.74 -30.71 29.19
CA GLN A 629 -4.30 -29.52 29.94
C GLN A 629 -5.38 -28.45 29.93
N LEU A 630 -5.87 -28.07 28.74
CA LEU A 630 -6.87 -27.01 28.57
C LEU A 630 -8.24 -27.36 29.18
N ALA A 631 -8.59 -28.66 29.29
CA ALA A 631 -9.75 -29.14 29.98
C ALA A 631 -9.59 -29.14 31.52
N GLY A 632 -8.43 -28.73 32.04
CA GLY A 632 -8.15 -28.70 33.49
C GLY A 632 -8.03 -30.05 34.17
N ILE A 633 -7.81 -31.11 33.40
CA ILE A 633 -7.63 -32.49 33.92
C ILE A 633 -6.21 -32.69 34.44
N VAL A 634 -5.22 -32.11 33.76
CA VAL A 634 -3.80 -32.23 34.09
C VAL A 634 -3.35 -31.03 34.95
N PRO A 635 -2.66 -31.27 36.09
CA PRO A 635 -2.09 -30.18 36.88
C PRO A 635 -1.11 -29.33 36.08
N ALA A 636 -1.08 -28.02 36.31
CA ALA A 636 -0.14 -27.11 35.68
C ALA A 636 1.34 -27.29 36.15
N ASP A 637 1.53 -27.71 37.40
CA ASP A 637 2.88 -28.02 37.94
C ASP A 637 3.34 -29.41 37.47
N PRO A 638 4.48 -29.46 36.71
CA PRO A 638 5.00 -30.75 36.25
C PRO A 638 5.49 -31.67 37.36
N ARG A 639 5.66 -31.18 38.59
CA ARG A 639 6.03 -31.95 39.78
C ARG A 639 4.81 -32.52 40.50
N ALA A 640 3.61 -32.03 40.21
CA ALA A 640 2.39 -32.52 40.83
C ALA A 640 2.13 -33.98 40.47
N SER A 641 1.57 -34.76 41.40
CA SER A 641 1.24 -36.15 41.18
C SER A 641 0.02 -36.32 40.30
N LEU A 642 0.19 -36.87 39.10
CA LEU A 642 -0.91 -37.20 38.20
C LEU A 642 -1.85 -38.22 38.88
N ARG A 643 -1.29 -39.22 39.54
CA ARG A 643 -2.09 -40.24 40.25
C ARG A 643 -3.05 -39.63 41.25
N ARG A 644 -2.57 -38.75 42.15
CA ARG A 644 -3.41 -38.07 43.13
C ARG A 644 -4.47 -37.18 42.47
N ARG A 645 -4.13 -36.61 41.35
CA ARG A 645 -5.08 -35.78 40.56
C ARG A 645 -6.21 -36.65 40.00
N LEU A 646 -5.90 -37.79 39.42
CA LEU A 646 -6.86 -38.74 38.85
C LEU A 646 -7.71 -39.43 39.93
N GLU A 647 -7.12 -39.76 41.08
CA GLU A 647 -7.87 -40.28 42.24
C GLU A 647 -8.93 -39.27 42.72
N ARG A 648 -8.62 -38.00 42.78
CA ARG A 648 -9.60 -36.94 43.08
C ARG A 648 -10.64 -36.77 42.00
N LEU A 649 -10.29 -36.99 40.74
CA LEU A 649 -11.23 -36.96 39.62
C LEU A 649 -12.24 -38.14 39.69
N GLY A 650 -11.91 -39.22 40.38
CA GLY A 650 -12.73 -40.44 40.49
C GLY A 650 -12.15 -41.65 39.77
N GLY A 651 -10.99 -41.50 39.10
CA GLY A 651 -10.30 -42.61 38.40
C GLY A 651 -9.40 -42.09 37.26
N GLY A 652 -8.79 -43.01 36.53
CA GLY A 652 -8.02 -42.72 35.32
C GLY A 652 -8.95 -42.44 34.13
N ILE A 653 -8.37 -42.10 33.00
CA ILE A 653 -9.12 -41.75 31.77
C ILE A 653 -8.66 -42.65 30.62
N VAL A 654 -9.62 -43.25 29.92
CA VAL A 654 -9.41 -43.79 28.57
C VAL A 654 -10.02 -42.83 27.58
N LEU A 655 -9.16 -42.25 26.72
CA LEU A 655 -9.54 -41.32 25.65
C LEU A 655 -9.30 -41.98 24.29
N THR A 656 -10.34 -42.21 23.53
CA THR A 656 -10.28 -42.78 22.19
C THR A 656 -10.59 -41.71 21.15
N LEU A 657 -9.76 -41.60 20.11
CA LEU A 657 -9.84 -40.66 19.02
C LEU A 657 -10.07 -41.39 17.70
N TYR A 658 -10.93 -40.82 16.85
CA TYR A 658 -11.19 -41.36 15.52
C TYR A 658 -11.40 -40.25 14.50
N SER A 659 -10.75 -40.36 13.37
CA SER A 659 -10.98 -39.50 12.20
C SER A 659 -11.15 -40.38 10.95
N ALA A 660 -12.31 -40.29 10.28
CA ALA A 660 -12.54 -40.96 9.01
C ALA A 660 -11.99 -40.18 7.82
N VAL A 661 -11.33 -39.05 8.08
CA VAL A 661 -10.84 -38.12 7.05
C VAL A 661 -9.31 -38.18 7.00
N PRO A 662 -8.71 -38.27 5.84
CA PRO A 662 -7.26 -38.23 5.70
C PRO A 662 -6.63 -36.95 6.31
N LYS A 663 -5.50 -37.09 6.98
CA LYS A 663 -4.74 -35.93 7.50
C LYS A 663 -4.26 -35.03 6.34
N GLY A 664 -4.33 -33.73 6.54
CA GLY A 664 -3.96 -32.74 5.51
C GLY A 664 -4.99 -32.65 4.38
N SER A 665 -6.23 -33.01 4.68
CA SER A 665 -7.36 -33.05 3.73
C SER A 665 -7.90 -31.67 3.33
N GLY A 666 -7.60 -30.63 4.08
CA GLY A 666 -8.15 -29.28 3.86
C GLY A 666 -9.54 -29.05 4.46
N LEU A 667 -10.14 -30.05 5.14
CA LEU A 667 -11.49 -29.96 5.74
C LEU A 667 -11.50 -29.58 7.24
N GLY A 668 -10.44 -28.95 7.75
CA GLY A 668 -10.33 -28.53 9.15
C GLY A 668 -10.15 -29.66 10.17
N THR A 669 -9.74 -30.83 9.72
CA THR A 669 -9.74 -32.08 10.51
C THR A 669 -9.00 -31.98 11.83
N SER A 670 -7.85 -31.29 11.88
CA SER A 670 -7.02 -31.20 13.10
C SER A 670 -7.72 -30.36 14.18
N SER A 671 -8.13 -29.16 13.82
CA SER A 671 -8.78 -28.22 14.73
C SER A 671 -10.14 -28.75 15.20
N ILE A 672 -10.90 -29.37 14.30
CA ILE A 672 -12.20 -29.99 14.63
C ILE A 672 -12.00 -31.20 15.56
N LEU A 673 -10.98 -32.02 15.36
CA LEU A 673 -10.65 -33.10 16.29
C LEU A 673 -10.27 -32.51 17.66
N GLY A 674 -9.50 -31.45 17.71
CA GLY A 674 -9.17 -30.71 18.94
C GLY A 674 -10.42 -30.24 19.67
N ALA A 675 -11.35 -29.60 18.93
CA ALA A 675 -12.64 -29.16 19.46
C ALA A 675 -13.49 -30.34 20.01
N THR A 676 -13.56 -31.42 19.24
CA THR A 676 -14.29 -32.63 19.64
C THR A 676 -13.72 -33.26 20.92
N VAL A 677 -12.39 -33.35 21.03
CA VAL A 677 -11.70 -33.86 22.21
C VAL A 677 -11.93 -32.95 23.42
N LEU A 678 -11.80 -31.63 23.25
CA LEU A 678 -12.05 -30.67 24.33
C LEU A 678 -13.48 -30.76 24.84
N ALA A 679 -14.46 -30.80 23.97
CA ALA A 679 -15.88 -30.97 24.36
C ALA A 679 -16.11 -32.29 25.08
N CYS A 680 -15.55 -33.40 24.59
CA CYS A 680 -15.61 -34.71 25.20
C CYS A 680 -15.01 -34.71 26.62
N LEU A 681 -13.81 -34.14 26.79
CA LEU A 681 -13.13 -34.06 28.08
C LEU A 681 -13.83 -33.12 29.05
N ARG A 682 -14.34 -31.98 28.57
CA ARG A 682 -15.10 -31.05 29.41
C ARG A 682 -16.35 -31.71 29.96
N ARG A 683 -17.07 -32.44 29.15
CA ARG A 683 -18.31 -33.12 29.56
C ARG A 683 -18.10 -34.17 30.66
N LEU A 684 -16.88 -34.68 30.87
CA LEU A 684 -16.58 -35.54 32.03
C LEU A 684 -16.70 -34.79 33.35
N VAL A 685 -16.50 -33.46 33.38
CA VAL A 685 -16.33 -32.65 34.60
C VAL A 685 -17.32 -31.48 34.71
N ASP A 686 -17.96 -31.11 33.62
CA ASP A 686 -18.86 -29.97 33.51
C ASP A 686 -20.09 -30.34 32.67
N PRO A 687 -21.31 -30.15 33.17
CA PRO A 687 -22.54 -30.49 32.45
C PRO A 687 -22.90 -29.50 31.34
N LEU A 688 -22.27 -28.30 31.33
CA LEU A 688 -22.66 -27.24 30.42
C LEU A 688 -22.09 -27.49 29.03
N ASP A 689 -22.95 -27.50 28.02
CA ASP A 689 -22.59 -27.44 26.63
C ASP A 689 -22.41 -25.97 26.23
N ASP A 690 -21.17 -25.54 26.02
CA ASP A 690 -20.82 -24.18 25.64
C ASP A 690 -19.96 -24.19 24.36
N PRO A 691 -20.59 -24.04 23.18
CA PRO A 691 -19.89 -24.02 21.92
C PRO A 691 -18.83 -22.90 21.83
N ALA A 692 -19.09 -21.74 22.45
CA ALA A 692 -18.17 -20.63 22.46
C ALA A 692 -16.88 -20.96 23.23
N TRP A 693 -17.01 -21.60 24.40
CA TRP A 693 -15.88 -22.10 25.15
C TRP A 693 -15.03 -23.10 24.35
N VAL A 694 -15.72 -24.05 23.65
CA VAL A 694 -15.00 -25.03 22.81
C VAL A 694 -14.18 -24.36 21.73
N VAL A 695 -14.77 -23.38 21.03
CA VAL A 695 -14.08 -22.63 19.98
C VAL A 695 -12.88 -21.82 20.52
N GLU A 696 -13.07 -21.14 21.65
CA GLU A 696 -12.01 -20.37 22.31
C GLU A 696 -10.85 -21.26 22.74
N ARG A 697 -11.16 -22.38 23.42
CA ARG A 697 -10.14 -23.34 23.88
C ARG A 697 -9.44 -24.05 22.73
N THR A 698 -10.14 -24.29 21.63
CA THR A 698 -9.53 -24.87 20.44
C THR A 698 -8.54 -23.89 19.78
N SER A 699 -8.85 -22.59 19.78
CA SER A 699 -7.91 -21.57 19.32
C SER A 699 -6.62 -21.56 20.16
N LEU A 700 -6.74 -21.67 21.49
CA LEU A 700 -5.57 -21.82 22.38
C LEU A 700 -4.81 -23.13 22.11
N LEU A 701 -5.52 -24.24 21.88
CA LEU A 701 -4.92 -25.53 21.53
C LEU A 701 -4.06 -25.41 20.27
N GLU A 702 -4.57 -24.78 19.22
CA GLU A 702 -3.84 -24.53 17.97
C GLU A 702 -2.55 -23.72 18.21
N GLN A 703 -2.62 -22.68 19.04
CA GLN A 703 -1.42 -21.88 19.37
C GLN A 703 -0.41 -22.70 20.18
N MET A 704 -0.86 -23.44 21.18
CA MET A 704 0.01 -24.32 21.97
C MET A 704 0.64 -25.45 21.15
N MET A 705 -0.03 -25.91 20.10
CA MET A 705 0.49 -26.89 19.14
C MET A 705 1.41 -26.28 18.08
N THR A 706 1.59 -24.95 18.06
CA THR A 706 2.36 -24.22 17.05
C THR A 706 1.83 -24.36 15.61
N THR A 707 0.58 -24.76 15.43
CA THR A 707 -0.07 -24.86 14.12
C THR A 707 -0.51 -23.50 13.59
N ARG A 708 -0.81 -22.55 14.49
CA ARG A 708 -1.09 -21.13 14.20
C ARG A 708 -2.23 -20.92 13.21
N GLY A 709 -3.20 -21.85 13.18
CA GLY A 709 -4.39 -21.74 12.35
C GLY A 709 -5.33 -20.62 12.79
N GLY A 710 -6.27 -20.27 11.91
CA GLY A 710 -7.38 -19.38 12.22
C GLY A 710 -8.51 -20.08 12.98
N TRP A 711 -9.58 -19.32 13.23
CA TRP A 711 -10.74 -19.86 13.97
C TRP A 711 -11.82 -20.52 13.09
N GLN A 712 -11.71 -20.46 11.76
CA GLN A 712 -12.77 -20.96 10.86
C GLN A 712 -13.02 -22.47 10.98
N ASP A 713 -11.98 -23.27 11.26
CA ASP A 713 -12.04 -24.72 11.28
C ASP A 713 -12.92 -25.20 12.44
N GLN A 714 -12.57 -24.80 13.66
CA GLN A 714 -13.32 -25.15 14.85
C GLN A 714 -14.72 -24.58 14.84
N VAL A 715 -14.91 -23.32 14.39
CA VAL A 715 -16.24 -22.74 14.22
C VAL A 715 -17.06 -23.56 13.24
N GLY A 716 -16.46 -23.97 12.11
CA GLY A 716 -17.11 -24.73 11.07
C GLY A 716 -17.61 -26.11 11.54
N GLY A 717 -16.84 -26.78 12.41
CA GLY A 717 -17.23 -28.08 12.96
C GLY A 717 -18.11 -28.02 14.22
N VAL A 718 -17.95 -26.97 15.03
CA VAL A 718 -18.73 -26.82 16.28
C VAL A 718 -20.16 -26.36 16.02
N TYR A 719 -20.35 -25.40 15.12
CA TYR A 719 -21.66 -24.89 14.75
C TYR A 719 -22.14 -25.53 13.45
N GLY A 720 -23.39 -26.01 13.46
CA GLY A 720 -24.05 -26.64 12.31
C GLY A 720 -24.47 -25.64 11.24
N GLY A 721 -24.95 -26.14 10.12
CA GLY A 721 -25.49 -25.37 9.00
C GLY A 721 -24.47 -24.59 8.20
N VAL A 722 -25.00 -23.72 7.32
CA VAL A 722 -24.24 -22.71 6.61
C VAL A 722 -24.28 -21.41 7.42
N LYS A 723 -23.16 -20.77 7.57
CA LYS A 723 -23.03 -19.62 8.46
C LYS A 723 -21.99 -18.61 8.00
N ILE A 724 -22.21 -17.36 8.33
CA ILE A 724 -21.18 -16.33 8.28
C ILE A 724 -20.67 -16.05 9.69
N THR A 725 -19.39 -15.99 9.84
CA THR A 725 -18.72 -15.72 11.11
C THR A 725 -17.85 -14.50 11.01
N ARG A 726 -17.97 -13.61 11.99
CA ARG A 726 -17.19 -12.35 12.03
C ARG A 726 -16.49 -12.21 13.35
N THR A 727 -15.30 -11.58 13.32
CA THR A 727 -14.61 -11.10 14.51
C THR A 727 -14.26 -9.63 14.37
N SER A 728 -14.14 -8.94 15.50
CA SER A 728 -13.59 -7.59 15.57
C SER A 728 -12.07 -7.64 15.66
N PRO A 729 -11.36 -6.57 15.26
CA PRO A 729 -9.94 -6.42 15.55
C PRO A 729 -9.63 -6.56 17.04
N GLY A 730 -8.47 -7.11 17.35
CA GLY A 730 -7.99 -7.32 18.71
C GLY A 730 -7.25 -8.66 18.88
N PRO A 731 -6.43 -8.80 19.92
CA PRO A 731 -5.63 -10.02 20.16
C PRO A 731 -6.51 -11.22 20.54
N VAL A 732 -7.59 -10.98 21.27
CA VAL A 732 -8.55 -12.02 21.65
C VAL A 732 -9.69 -12.05 20.64
N GLN A 733 -9.73 -13.13 19.85
CA GLN A 733 -10.75 -13.32 18.83
C GLN A 733 -12.00 -13.96 19.43
N ARG A 734 -13.13 -13.27 19.32
CA ARG A 734 -14.45 -13.78 19.74
C ARG A 734 -15.37 -13.89 18.53
N PRO A 735 -15.44 -15.07 17.88
CA PRO A 735 -16.26 -15.27 16.70
C PRO A 735 -17.75 -15.07 16.98
N ARG A 736 -18.39 -14.21 16.22
CA ARG A 736 -19.85 -14.06 16.18
C ARG A 736 -20.37 -14.90 15.03
N VAL A 737 -21.06 -15.97 15.35
CA VAL A 737 -21.59 -16.91 14.37
C VAL A 737 -23.04 -16.55 14.07
N GLU A 738 -23.32 -16.29 12.80
CA GLU A 738 -24.65 -15.99 12.28
C GLU A 738 -25.06 -17.07 11.28
N PRO A 739 -26.09 -17.89 11.60
CA PRO A 739 -26.64 -18.86 10.67
C PRO A 739 -27.21 -18.16 9.41
N LEU A 740 -26.91 -18.69 8.24
CA LEU A 740 -27.51 -18.25 6.99
C LEU A 740 -28.69 -19.15 6.66
N VAL A 741 -29.86 -18.53 6.53
CA VAL A 741 -31.11 -19.25 6.24
C VAL A 741 -31.55 -18.87 4.81
N PRO A 742 -31.17 -19.65 3.78
CA PRO A 742 -31.59 -19.40 2.43
C PRO A 742 -33.03 -19.80 2.17
N PRO A 743 -33.62 -19.45 1.02
CA PRO A 743 -34.90 -19.96 0.57
C PRO A 743 -34.94 -21.51 0.53
N SER A 744 -36.13 -22.08 0.74
CA SER A 744 -36.32 -23.53 0.67
C SER A 744 -35.87 -24.14 -0.64
N GLY A 745 -35.15 -25.27 -0.58
CA GLY A 745 -34.62 -25.96 -1.75
C GLY A 745 -33.24 -25.47 -2.22
N PHE A 746 -32.73 -24.31 -1.75
CA PHE A 746 -31.43 -23.80 -2.19
C PHE A 746 -30.28 -24.70 -1.75
N LEU A 747 -30.26 -25.10 -0.45
CA LEU A 747 -29.16 -25.93 0.05
C LEU A 747 -29.17 -27.30 -0.61
N GLU A 748 -30.34 -27.89 -0.79
CA GLU A 748 -30.55 -29.17 -1.47
C GLU A 748 -30.04 -29.07 -2.94
N ALA A 749 -30.29 -27.95 -3.62
CA ALA A 749 -29.80 -27.73 -4.98
C ALA A 749 -28.27 -27.59 -5.01
N ILE A 750 -27.66 -26.89 -4.05
CA ILE A 750 -26.21 -26.77 -3.96
C ILE A 750 -25.59 -28.14 -3.61
N GLU A 751 -26.14 -28.89 -2.69
CA GLU A 751 -25.70 -30.26 -2.38
C GLU A 751 -25.75 -31.18 -3.62
N ALA A 752 -26.86 -31.14 -4.37
CA ALA A 752 -27.06 -31.96 -5.57
C ALA A 752 -26.00 -31.64 -6.66
N ARG A 753 -25.61 -30.37 -6.76
CA ARG A 753 -24.58 -29.87 -7.68
C ARG A 753 -23.15 -30.04 -7.18
N SER A 754 -22.95 -30.31 -5.90
CA SER A 754 -21.63 -30.43 -5.29
C SER A 754 -21.02 -31.80 -5.53
N VAL A 755 -19.75 -31.82 -5.90
CA VAL A 755 -18.94 -33.04 -6.01
C VAL A 755 -17.64 -32.83 -5.24
N LEU A 756 -17.49 -33.56 -4.13
CA LEU A 756 -16.30 -33.51 -3.29
C LEU A 756 -15.38 -34.69 -3.61
N VAL A 757 -14.16 -34.39 -4.08
CA VAL A 757 -13.19 -35.38 -4.53
C VAL A 757 -11.90 -35.28 -3.73
N TYR A 758 -11.44 -36.38 -3.15
CA TYR A 758 -10.11 -36.45 -2.57
C TYR A 758 -9.07 -36.62 -3.68
N SER A 759 -8.09 -35.73 -3.77
CA SER A 759 -7.08 -35.67 -4.84
C SER A 759 -5.97 -36.74 -4.68
N GLY A 760 -5.85 -37.36 -3.51
CA GLY A 760 -4.72 -38.23 -3.19
C GLY A 760 -3.47 -37.50 -2.74
N GLU A 761 -3.43 -36.17 -2.86
CA GLU A 761 -2.30 -35.35 -2.48
C GLU A 761 -2.38 -34.96 -1.00
N LYS A 762 -1.26 -35.09 -0.31
CA LYS A 762 -1.10 -34.65 1.09
C LYS A 762 -0.11 -33.50 1.13
N ARG A 763 -0.50 -32.37 1.71
CA ARG A 763 0.39 -31.26 1.92
C ARG A 763 0.28 -30.72 3.34
N LEU A 764 1.40 -30.19 3.85
CA LEU A 764 1.41 -29.50 5.13
C LEU A 764 0.94 -28.05 4.89
N ALA A 765 -0.20 -27.70 5.45
CA ALA A 765 -0.76 -26.33 5.40
C ALA A 765 0.21 -25.27 5.97
N ARG A 766 1.15 -25.68 6.82
CA ARG A 766 2.09 -24.80 7.50
C ARG A 766 2.94 -23.97 6.53
N ASP A 767 3.46 -24.56 5.46
CA ASP A 767 4.36 -23.84 4.52
C ASP A 767 3.61 -22.75 3.73
N ILE A 768 2.34 -22.99 3.42
CA ILE A 768 1.46 -22.01 2.78
C ILE A 768 1.15 -20.87 3.77
N LEU A 769 0.79 -21.24 5.00
CA LEU A 769 0.48 -20.31 6.08
C LEU A 769 1.66 -19.31 6.30
N GLU A 770 2.88 -19.84 6.44
CA GLU A 770 4.07 -18.99 6.67
C GLU A 770 4.32 -18.01 5.52
N LYS A 771 4.09 -18.41 4.28
CA LYS A 771 4.21 -17.53 3.11
C LYS A 771 3.14 -16.44 3.07
N VAL A 772 1.88 -16.83 3.24
CA VAL A 772 0.73 -15.90 3.22
C VAL A 772 0.87 -14.86 4.32
N LEU A 773 1.15 -15.31 5.55
CA LEU A 773 1.35 -14.39 6.67
C LEU A 773 2.60 -13.52 6.50
N GLY A 774 3.64 -14.06 5.87
CA GLY A 774 4.86 -13.31 5.57
C GLY A 774 4.60 -12.12 4.63
N ARG A 775 3.82 -12.32 3.58
CA ARG A 775 3.41 -11.27 2.65
C ARG A 775 2.54 -10.21 3.34
N TYR A 776 1.61 -10.67 4.18
CA TYR A 776 0.76 -9.77 4.95
C TYR A 776 1.56 -8.94 5.95
N LEU A 777 2.42 -9.56 6.76
CA LEU A 777 3.26 -8.87 7.75
C LEU A 777 4.25 -7.89 7.10
N ALA A 778 4.74 -8.21 5.89
CA ALA A 778 5.57 -7.30 5.10
C ALA A 778 4.77 -6.15 4.46
N ARG A 779 3.44 -6.12 4.64
CA ARG A 779 2.53 -5.12 4.06
C ARG A 779 2.65 -5.02 2.54
N GLU A 780 2.79 -6.16 1.87
CA GLU A 780 2.76 -6.18 0.41
C GLU A 780 1.41 -5.65 -0.09
N PRO A 781 1.38 -4.62 -0.97
CA PRO A 781 0.13 -3.99 -1.39
C PRO A 781 -0.88 -4.97 -1.99
N GLN A 782 -0.39 -5.97 -2.72
CA GLN A 782 -1.24 -7.03 -3.26
C GLN A 782 -1.86 -7.89 -2.16
N ALA A 783 -1.09 -8.24 -1.12
CA ALA A 783 -1.58 -9.05 0.00
C ALA A 783 -2.69 -8.31 0.77
N LEU A 784 -2.51 -7.02 1.03
CA LEU A 784 -3.52 -6.18 1.70
C LEU A 784 -4.82 -6.09 0.89
N ARG A 785 -4.71 -5.85 -0.43
CA ARG A 785 -5.88 -5.83 -1.32
C ARG A 785 -6.60 -7.18 -1.38
N ILE A 786 -5.85 -8.30 -1.38
CA ILE A 786 -6.45 -9.63 -1.37
C ILE A 786 -7.25 -9.84 -0.09
N VAL A 787 -6.70 -9.50 1.08
CA VAL A 787 -7.40 -9.65 2.38
C VAL A 787 -8.71 -8.84 2.39
N ASP A 788 -8.68 -7.59 1.92
CA ASP A 788 -9.89 -6.78 1.82
C ASP A 788 -10.94 -7.40 0.88
N ARG A 789 -10.53 -7.90 -0.28
CA ARG A 789 -11.41 -8.60 -1.21
C ARG A 789 -11.96 -9.90 -0.64
N LEU A 790 -11.16 -10.68 0.11
CA LEU A 790 -11.63 -11.89 0.78
C LEU A 790 -12.76 -11.59 1.77
N LYS A 791 -12.63 -10.54 2.58
CA LYS A 791 -13.67 -10.12 3.53
C LYS A 791 -14.93 -9.63 2.83
N ARG A 792 -14.81 -8.77 1.81
CA ARG A 792 -15.96 -8.31 1.02
C ARG A 792 -16.63 -9.46 0.26
N GLY A 793 -15.84 -10.40 -0.28
CA GLY A 793 -16.34 -11.60 -0.93
C GLY A 793 -17.16 -12.48 0.01
N ALA A 794 -16.77 -12.59 1.30
CA ALA A 794 -17.56 -13.31 2.30
C ALA A 794 -18.92 -12.65 2.57
N GLU A 795 -18.98 -11.31 2.64
CA GLU A 795 -20.25 -10.59 2.78
C GLU A 795 -21.14 -10.77 1.54
N ALA A 796 -20.56 -10.67 0.34
CA ALA A 796 -21.28 -10.89 -0.91
C ALA A 796 -21.80 -12.35 -1.03
N MET A 797 -21.01 -13.33 -0.60
CA MET A 797 -21.38 -14.72 -0.52
C MET A 797 -22.58 -14.95 0.43
N ALA A 798 -22.56 -14.31 1.61
CA ALA A 798 -23.66 -14.41 2.54
C ALA A 798 -24.96 -13.84 1.97
N MET A 799 -24.88 -12.76 1.19
CA MET A 799 -26.05 -12.21 0.48
C MET A 799 -26.54 -13.18 -0.61
N ALA A 800 -25.65 -13.73 -1.43
CA ALA A 800 -26.03 -14.70 -2.46
C ALA A 800 -26.77 -15.92 -1.88
N ILE A 801 -26.30 -16.40 -0.72
CA ILE A 801 -26.97 -17.52 -0.01
C ILE A 801 -28.34 -17.10 0.51
N ARG A 802 -28.49 -15.92 1.14
CA ARG A 802 -29.79 -15.45 1.64
C ARG A 802 -30.80 -15.20 0.53
N ASP A 803 -30.32 -14.70 -0.62
CA ASP A 803 -31.14 -14.45 -1.80
C ASP A 803 -31.51 -15.77 -2.55
N GLY A 804 -30.82 -16.88 -2.28
CA GLY A 804 -30.98 -18.15 -2.98
C GLY A 804 -30.42 -18.11 -4.40
N ASP A 805 -29.44 -17.25 -4.68
CA ASP A 805 -28.85 -17.05 -6.00
C ASP A 805 -27.66 -17.99 -6.20
N ALA A 806 -27.91 -19.09 -6.90
CA ALA A 806 -26.90 -20.13 -7.13
C ALA A 806 -25.77 -19.70 -8.10
N ASP A 807 -26.05 -18.78 -9.00
CA ASP A 807 -25.05 -18.29 -9.95
C ASP A 807 -24.07 -17.35 -9.23
N ARG A 808 -24.58 -16.37 -8.47
CA ARG A 808 -23.72 -15.53 -7.61
C ARG A 808 -22.96 -16.34 -6.55
N PHE A 809 -23.52 -17.43 -6.06
CA PHE A 809 -22.81 -18.34 -5.15
C PHE A 809 -21.63 -19.00 -5.88
N CYS A 810 -21.81 -19.52 -7.09
CA CYS A 810 -20.74 -20.14 -7.86
C CYS A 810 -19.66 -19.12 -8.26
N ASP A 811 -20.06 -17.92 -8.71
CA ASP A 811 -19.13 -16.83 -9.04
C ASP A 811 -18.29 -16.44 -7.82
N GLY A 812 -18.91 -16.34 -6.64
CA GLY A 812 -18.23 -16.07 -5.39
C GLY A 812 -17.19 -17.12 -5.01
N VAL A 813 -17.50 -18.42 -5.20
CA VAL A 813 -16.53 -19.52 -4.96
C VAL A 813 -15.37 -19.41 -5.96
N ALA A 814 -15.65 -19.12 -7.24
CA ALA A 814 -14.62 -18.96 -8.27
C ALA A 814 -13.69 -17.76 -7.97
N GLU A 815 -14.25 -16.62 -7.56
CA GLU A 815 -13.48 -15.46 -7.15
C GLU A 815 -12.63 -15.77 -5.91
N TYR A 816 -13.23 -16.41 -4.90
CA TYR A 816 -12.51 -16.81 -3.68
C TYR A 816 -11.30 -17.69 -4.02
N TRP A 817 -11.48 -18.68 -4.90
CA TRP A 817 -10.39 -19.53 -5.34
C TRP A 817 -9.30 -18.76 -6.11
N ALA A 818 -9.69 -17.82 -6.94
CA ALA A 818 -8.75 -16.94 -7.64
C ALA A 818 -7.91 -16.09 -6.67
N LEU A 819 -8.54 -15.56 -5.63
CA LEU A 819 -7.86 -14.79 -4.57
C LEU A 819 -6.89 -15.66 -3.76
N LYS A 820 -7.27 -16.90 -3.41
CA LYS A 820 -6.37 -17.85 -2.71
C LYS A 820 -5.11 -18.14 -3.54
N ARG A 821 -5.25 -18.38 -4.84
CA ARG A 821 -4.12 -18.60 -5.75
C ARG A 821 -3.25 -17.35 -5.94
N ALA A 822 -3.85 -16.17 -5.97
CA ALA A 822 -3.11 -14.91 -6.04
C ALA A 822 -2.36 -14.61 -4.74
N PHE A 823 -2.89 -15.06 -3.60
CA PHE A 823 -2.25 -14.92 -2.30
C PHE A 823 -1.02 -15.84 -2.16
N ASP A 824 -1.15 -17.11 -2.55
CA ASP A 824 -0.02 -18.03 -2.72
C ASP A 824 -0.26 -18.95 -3.93
N PRO A 825 0.57 -18.85 -5.00
CA PRO A 825 0.48 -19.76 -6.14
C PRO A 825 0.60 -21.24 -5.77
N ALA A 826 1.21 -21.53 -4.63
CA ALA A 826 1.32 -22.89 -4.10
C ALA A 826 0.03 -23.40 -3.43
N ALA A 827 -1.05 -22.60 -3.39
CA ALA A 827 -2.38 -23.07 -3.00
C ALA A 827 -2.93 -24.17 -3.91
N THR A 828 -2.36 -24.33 -5.12
CA THR A 828 -2.67 -25.41 -6.06
C THR A 828 -1.42 -26.14 -6.55
N ASN A 829 -1.59 -27.20 -7.33
CA ASN A 829 -0.52 -27.91 -8.03
C ASN A 829 -1.04 -28.56 -9.31
N ASP A 830 -0.14 -28.99 -10.19
CA ASP A 830 -0.47 -29.53 -11.52
C ASP A 830 -1.44 -30.72 -11.47
N ARG A 831 -1.40 -31.55 -10.44
CA ARG A 831 -2.29 -32.73 -10.31
C ARG A 831 -3.71 -32.31 -9.96
N VAL A 832 -3.86 -31.35 -9.07
CA VAL A 832 -5.16 -30.79 -8.70
C VAL A 832 -5.76 -30.04 -9.88
N GLU A 833 -4.95 -29.22 -10.58
CA GLU A 833 -5.39 -28.51 -11.77
C GLU A 833 -5.83 -29.49 -12.88
N ALA A 834 -5.12 -30.61 -13.04
CA ALA A 834 -5.52 -31.66 -14.00
C ALA A 834 -6.87 -32.30 -13.65
N ILE A 835 -7.16 -32.52 -12.34
CA ILE A 835 -8.47 -33.03 -11.90
C ILE A 835 -9.57 -32.03 -12.25
N ALA A 836 -9.38 -30.74 -11.97
CA ALA A 836 -10.37 -29.71 -12.28
C ALA A 836 -10.55 -29.54 -13.81
N ALA A 837 -9.46 -29.50 -14.56
CA ALA A 837 -9.47 -29.36 -16.02
C ALA A 837 -10.19 -30.50 -16.73
N ALA A 838 -10.07 -31.75 -16.23
CA ALA A 838 -10.77 -32.90 -16.76
C ALA A 838 -12.31 -32.77 -16.73
N HIS A 839 -12.84 -31.83 -15.96
CA HIS A 839 -14.26 -31.60 -15.74
C HIS A 839 -14.72 -30.19 -16.14
N ALA A 840 -13.84 -29.36 -16.76
CA ALA A 840 -14.09 -27.94 -17.03
C ALA A 840 -15.42 -27.66 -17.77
N GLY A 841 -15.87 -28.54 -18.68
CA GLY A 841 -17.13 -28.37 -19.38
C GLY A 841 -18.39 -28.53 -18.50
N ASP A 842 -18.29 -29.26 -17.39
CA ASP A 842 -19.39 -29.59 -16.48
C ASP A 842 -19.37 -28.74 -15.19
N VAL A 843 -18.24 -28.09 -14.86
CA VAL A 843 -18.03 -27.32 -13.63
C VAL A 843 -18.37 -25.85 -13.84
N ALA A 844 -19.14 -25.26 -12.93
CA ALA A 844 -19.38 -23.82 -12.82
C ALA A 844 -18.28 -23.12 -12.00
N ALA A 845 -17.92 -23.73 -10.87
CA ALA A 845 -16.84 -23.25 -10.01
C ALA A 845 -16.16 -24.42 -9.27
N TRP A 846 -14.93 -24.24 -8.84
CA TRP A 846 -14.23 -25.22 -8.02
C TRP A 846 -13.20 -24.55 -7.10
N GLU A 847 -12.86 -25.23 -6.02
CA GLU A 847 -11.84 -24.77 -5.10
C GLU A 847 -11.22 -25.92 -4.30
N LEU A 848 -10.15 -25.62 -3.56
CA LEU A 848 -9.65 -26.45 -2.49
C LEU A 848 -10.03 -25.83 -1.15
N PRO A 849 -10.83 -26.49 -0.31
CA PRO A 849 -11.16 -26.02 1.03
C PRO A 849 -9.92 -25.83 1.91
N GLY A 850 -9.96 -24.82 2.79
CA GLY A 850 -8.87 -24.46 3.70
C GLY A 850 -7.70 -23.75 3.01
N ALA A 851 -6.48 -24.08 3.42
CA ALA A 851 -5.27 -23.42 2.91
C ALA A 851 -4.94 -23.78 1.45
N GLY A 852 -5.55 -24.82 0.90
CA GLY A 852 -5.21 -25.33 -0.43
C GLY A 852 -3.96 -26.21 -0.46
N GLY A 853 -3.37 -26.39 -1.63
CA GLY A 853 -2.15 -27.15 -1.87
C GLY A 853 -2.33 -28.66 -2.03
N GLY A 854 -3.54 -29.18 -1.90
CA GLY A 854 -3.91 -30.60 -1.99
C GLY A 854 -5.09 -30.94 -1.08
N GLY A 855 -5.39 -32.22 -0.91
CA GLY A 855 -6.52 -32.69 -0.13
C GLY A 855 -7.78 -32.84 -0.95
N PHE A 856 -8.87 -32.23 -0.52
CA PHE A 856 -10.14 -32.28 -1.23
C PHE A 856 -10.28 -31.17 -2.26
N VAL A 857 -10.92 -31.50 -3.37
CA VAL A 857 -11.37 -30.57 -4.40
C VAL A 857 -12.90 -30.52 -4.32
N LEU A 858 -13.47 -29.37 -4.06
CA LEU A 858 -14.89 -29.11 -4.20
C LEU A 858 -15.15 -28.61 -5.63
N MET A 859 -16.01 -29.31 -6.37
CA MET A 859 -16.51 -28.90 -7.67
C MET A 859 -17.99 -28.61 -7.58
N LEU A 860 -18.41 -27.44 -8.00
CA LEU A 860 -19.80 -27.05 -8.16
C LEU A 860 -20.17 -27.21 -9.62
N ALA A 861 -20.99 -28.19 -9.92
CA ALA A 861 -21.43 -28.45 -11.29
C ALA A 861 -22.41 -27.38 -11.76
N ARG A 862 -22.51 -27.20 -13.09
CA ARG A 862 -23.47 -26.27 -13.71
C ARG A 862 -24.92 -26.61 -13.43
N ASP A 863 -25.21 -27.91 -13.33
CA ASP A 863 -26.51 -28.49 -12.99
C ASP A 863 -26.35 -29.91 -12.44
N GLU A 864 -27.45 -30.53 -12.00
CA GLU A 864 -27.43 -31.87 -11.43
C GLU A 864 -26.98 -32.96 -12.43
N ALA A 865 -27.31 -32.79 -13.73
CA ALA A 865 -26.89 -33.69 -14.77
C ALA A 865 -25.38 -33.63 -14.99
N ALA A 866 -24.79 -32.43 -14.93
CA ALA A 866 -23.36 -32.22 -14.98
C ALA A 866 -22.68 -32.84 -13.73
N ALA A 867 -23.26 -32.65 -12.52
CA ALA A 867 -22.76 -33.28 -11.31
C ALA A 867 -22.74 -34.82 -11.42
N LYS A 868 -23.78 -35.40 -12.01
CA LYS A 868 -23.83 -36.86 -12.28
C LYS A 868 -22.70 -37.26 -13.23
N ARG A 869 -22.49 -36.52 -14.34
CA ARG A 869 -21.40 -36.83 -15.30
C ARG A 869 -20.03 -36.75 -14.60
N ILE A 870 -19.81 -35.76 -13.75
CA ILE A 870 -18.55 -35.64 -13.00
C ILE A 870 -18.38 -36.85 -12.07
N ARG A 871 -19.41 -37.18 -11.27
CA ARG A 871 -19.40 -38.34 -10.34
C ARG A 871 -19.11 -39.64 -11.11
N ASP A 872 -19.82 -39.90 -12.20
CA ASP A 872 -19.65 -41.09 -13.05
C ASP A 872 -18.24 -41.15 -13.65
N ARG A 873 -17.64 -40.01 -14.00
CA ARG A 873 -16.31 -39.97 -14.59
C ARG A 873 -15.25 -40.25 -13.54
N VAL A 874 -15.36 -39.63 -12.34
CA VAL A 874 -14.45 -39.85 -11.22
C VAL A 874 -14.48 -41.32 -10.76
N ASP A 875 -15.65 -41.93 -10.70
CA ASP A 875 -15.81 -43.33 -10.26
C ASP A 875 -15.26 -44.34 -11.30
N ARG A 876 -15.42 -44.06 -12.63
CA ARG A 876 -14.96 -44.96 -13.70
C ARG A 876 -13.50 -44.78 -14.07
N ASN A 877 -12.98 -43.55 -14.00
CA ASN A 877 -11.63 -43.25 -14.48
C ASN A 877 -10.96 -42.24 -13.49
N PRO A 878 -10.62 -42.67 -12.26
CA PRO A 878 -9.94 -41.79 -11.32
C PRO A 878 -8.55 -41.41 -11.83
N ALA A 879 -8.12 -40.14 -11.58
CA ALA A 879 -6.84 -39.63 -12.03
C ALA A 879 -5.63 -40.34 -11.39
N ASN A 880 -5.81 -40.99 -10.24
CA ASN A 880 -4.84 -41.86 -9.59
C ASN A 880 -5.59 -42.83 -8.61
N GLU A 881 -4.89 -43.84 -8.09
CA GLU A 881 -5.45 -44.86 -7.21
C GLU A 881 -6.07 -44.33 -5.89
N LEU A 882 -5.68 -43.14 -5.45
CA LEU A 882 -6.15 -42.53 -4.22
C LEU A 882 -7.33 -41.56 -4.46
N VAL A 883 -7.57 -41.17 -5.71
CA VAL A 883 -8.68 -40.26 -6.07
C VAL A 883 -10.00 -41.00 -5.87
N ARG A 884 -10.84 -40.41 -5.04
CA ARG A 884 -12.19 -40.92 -4.75
C ARG A 884 -13.12 -39.80 -4.36
N ARG A 885 -14.38 -39.94 -4.69
CA ARG A 885 -15.40 -38.99 -4.25
C ARG A 885 -15.95 -39.35 -2.86
N PHE A 886 -16.42 -38.31 -2.21
CA PHE A 886 -17.13 -38.42 -0.93
C PHE A 886 -18.51 -37.78 -1.09
N PRO A 887 -19.60 -38.52 -0.78
CA PRO A 887 -20.92 -37.92 -0.62
C PRO A 887 -20.89 -36.85 0.46
N LEU A 888 -21.46 -35.70 0.15
CA LEU A 888 -21.48 -34.52 0.98
C LEU A 888 -22.91 -34.13 1.28
N GLU A 889 -23.21 -33.87 2.54
CA GLU A 889 -24.49 -33.36 3.03
C GLU A 889 -24.20 -32.24 4.05
N ILE A 890 -25.04 -31.24 4.13
CA ILE A 890 -24.88 -30.15 5.11
C ILE A 890 -25.37 -30.65 6.48
N ASP A 891 -24.48 -30.67 7.47
CA ASP A 891 -24.82 -30.99 8.85
C ASP A 891 -25.52 -29.80 9.50
N ARG A 892 -26.75 -29.94 9.98
CA ARG A 892 -27.52 -28.84 10.59
C ARG A 892 -27.29 -28.71 12.08
N GLU A 893 -26.60 -29.67 12.73
CA GLU A 893 -26.48 -29.74 14.18
C GLU A 893 -25.10 -29.28 14.69
N GLY A 894 -24.02 -29.62 14.01
CA GLY A 894 -22.65 -29.35 14.47
C GLY A 894 -22.14 -30.39 15.46
N LEU A 895 -21.25 -29.96 16.34
CA LEU A 895 -20.69 -30.80 17.40
C LEU A 895 -21.79 -31.34 18.32
N ARG A 896 -21.84 -32.64 18.47
CA ARG A 896 -22.72 -33.33 19.41
C ARG A 896 -21.94 -34.01 20.53
N VAL A 897 -22.41 -33.89 21.77
CA VAL A 897 -21.81 -34.56 22.91
C VAL A 897 -22.91 -35.34 23.63
N THR A 898 -22.72 -36.62 23.83
CA THR A 898 -23.69 -37.51 24.46
C THR A 898 -23.02 -38.33 25.60
N VAL A 899 -23.71 -38.55 26.67
CA VAL A 899 -23.31 -39.48 27.75
C VAL A 899 -24.05 -40.79 27.52
N LEU A 900 -23.32 -41.86 27.31
CA LEU A 900 -23.82 -43.19 27.00
C LEU A 900 -23.70 -44.06 28.23
#